data_fff5cdc2d38794a8c15f99f8c76bf8a2
#
_entry.id   fff5cdc2d38794a8c15f99f8c76bf8a2
#
_cell.length_a   1.000
_cell.length_b   1.000
_cell.length_c   1.000
_cell.angle_alpha   90.00
_cell.angle_beta   90.00
_cell.angle_gamma   90.00
#
_symmetry.space_group_name_H-M   'P 1'
#
loop_
_entity.id
_entity.type
_entity.pdbx_description
1 polymer ?
#
loop_
_entity_poly.entity_id
_entity_poly.type
_entity_poly.pdbx_seq_one_letter_code
_entity_poly.pdbx_strand_id
1 'polypeptide(L)'
;MVMKVLKSAISGFFPGVAIFFLSFPVATLAAVNLNVSLGDSIKPVTHVATGSLYGLTETLPSNIEKDVAPLKPNVFLSPARSGSGRQQGIGGAFLVAPRVESIGAKIQIRLADVLPGWPYKFQNMDHWKNEVKSVIQDKLASNNKNFDGYEIWNEPNDTWKVSGIDFNTGLWKQTYDLIRQMDPTAKIIGPSYSWFNSSLMDAFVSYCSKNNCMPDVVSWHQWGSDGFVGAVESYRNMEKKYGVTPRPLSINEYSSKEHSEEGCPGVSVPFIAKFERYGVESAMISWWFVPLPGRLGSLLTSNNERGGGWWLYKWYGDMSGYMAKVTPPNDKSDGVDGFAALDKKKGFASIVLGGNTLGDVNVNISGIPAAFGNKVNVDVEYVVWENKDKAVPSTTLESSKEYDVSDGKITVPVNIKNTKYGYRVYVTAIVPQAPYKDVAATIPGKIEVENYDVGGSGKAFLDKDDDNKGGEYRDDAVDIVKAGSGYAIGYTQEGEWLEYTVKVAQTQDYSLNIRYATSSENAGVKLYIDDKAITDEVIFPKGEDWENYADFDAGKVSLTAGEHVLKVEIVGNYVNLDFLNFTDPVSTTAIGRPSGELPVVSQGIRSYSVFDMQGRIVAKFTTRGVEDLHALTRNAVRHAGTYLVRSKAGQTFRISVK
;
A
#
# COMPACT_ATOMS: atom_id res chain seq x y z
N MET A 1 35.50 44.01 0.05
CA MET A 1 36.45 45.13 -0.01
C MET A 1 36.10 46.06 1.13
N VAL A 2 36.58 45.77 2.31
CA VAL A 2 36.87 46.60 3.50
C VAL A 2 37.34 45.64 4.57
N MET A 3 38.59 45.26 4.46
CA MET A 3 39.36 44.62 5.54
C MET A 3 40.83 44.82 5.22
N LYS A 4 41.33 46.00 5.47
CA LYS A 4 42.75 46.35 5.63
C LYS A 4 42.76 47.81 6.06
N VAL A 5 42.99 48.07 7.31
CA VAL A 5 43.73 49.16 7.94
C VAL A 5 43.38 49.12 9.41
N LEU A 6 44.34 48.66 10.18
CA LEU A 6 44.71 49.12 11.50
C LEU A 6 45.71 48.13 12.15
N LYS A 7 46.97 48.29 11.74
CA LYS A 7 48.12 47.94 12.53
C LYS A 7 48.94 49.22 12.62
N SER A 8 48.90 49.86 13.79
CA SER A 8 50.09 50.48 14.37
C SER A 8 49.67 51.36 15.57
N ALA A 9 50.43 51.19 16.63
CA ALA A 9 50.58 52.01 17.82
C ALA A 9 49.38 52.01 18.82
N ILE A 10 49.57 51.41 20.00
CA ILE A 10 49.90 52.18 21.20
C ILE A 10 50.22 51.13 22.29
N SER A 11 51.48 51.17 22.76
CA SER A 11 51.90 50.67 24.05
C SER A 11 51.45 51.62 25.12
N GLY A 12 50.59 51.21 26.02
CA GLY A 12 50.15 52.04 27.15
C GLY A 12 49.41 51.16 28.16
N PHE A 13 50.02 51.02 29.33
CA PHE A 13 49.51 50.43 30.55
C PHE A 13 48.05 50.81 30.84
N PHE A 14 47.13 49.82 31.05
CA PHE A 14 45.94 49.98 31.85
C PHE A 14 45.58 48.69 32.60
N PRO A 15 45.08 48.76 33.84
CA PRO A 15 44.87 47.62 34.72
C PRO A 15 43.56 46.91 34.40
N GLY A 16 43.57 45.64 34.63
CA GLY A 16 42.51 44.65 34.75
C GLY A 16 41.06 45.06 34.44
N VAL A 17 40.61 44.81 33.23
CA VAL A 17 39.19 44.65 32.94
C VAL A 17 38.86 43.18 32.96
N ALA A 18 38.19 42.72 33.99
CA ALA A 18 37.58 41.39 34.04
C ALA A 18 36.45 41.34 32.98
N ILE A 19 36.65 40.65 31.86
CA ILE A 19 35.59 40.38 30.93
C ILE A 19 34.72 39.28 31.54
N PHE A 20 33.59 39.69 32.13
CA PHE A 20 32.51 38.79 32.47
C PHE A 20 31.90 38.27 31.18
N PHE A 21 32.21 37.02 30.83
CA PHE A 21 31.38 36.27 29.88
C PHE A 21 30.01 36.05 30.53
N LEU A 22 29.05 36.92 30.20
CA LEU A 22 27.64 36.63 30.43
C LEU A 22 27.28 35.43 29.49
N SER A 23 27.35 34.22 30.02
CA SER A 23 26.68 33.08 29.41
C SER A 23 25.18 33.33 29.54
N PHE A 24 24.57 33.85 28.46
CA PHE A 24 23.13 33.77 28.34
C PHE A 24 22.76 32.29 28.30
N PRO A 25 21.87 31.81 29.17
CA PRO A 25 21.31 30.49 29.01
C PRO A 25 20.61 30.47 27.63
N VAL A 26 21.08 29.62 26.73
CA VAL A 26 20.29 29.25 25.56
C VAL A 26 19.04 28.62 26.14
N ALA A 27 17.94 29.37 26.14
CA ALA A 27 16.64 28.80 26.48
C ALA A 27 16.39 27.68 25.49
N THR A 28 16.59 26.44 25.89
CA THR A 28 16.09 25.28 25.17
C THR A 28 14.58 25.43 25.14
N LEU A 29 14.02 25.77 23.97
CA LEU A 29 12.58 25.71 23.77
C LEU A 29 12.14 24.31 24.20
N ALA A 30 11.18 24.27 25.16
CA ALA A 30 10.64 22.99 25.58
C ALA A 30 10.06 22.26 24.33
N ALA A 31 10.36 20.98 24.22
CA ALA A 31 9.86 20.17 23.13
C ALA A 31 8.33 20.25 23.05
N VAL A 32 7.81 20.44 21.85
CA VAL A 32 6.37 20.49 21.60
C VAL A 32 5.80 19.08 21.68
N ASN A 33 4.61 18.92 22.25
CA ASN A 33 3.98 17.59 22.39
C ASN A 33 2.88 17.37 21.35
N LEU A 34 2.96 16.26 20.62
CA LEU A 34 1.89 15.72 19.79
C LEU A 34 1.38 14.43 20.46
N ASN A 35 0.13 14.42 20.91
CA ASN A 35 -0.41 13.28 21.64
C ASN A 35 -1.25 12.39 20.71
N VAL A 36 -0.94 11.09 20.71
CA VAL A 36 -1.60 10.06 19.89
C VAL A 36 -2.22 9.03 20.83
N SER A 37 -3.52 8.79 20.70
CA SER A 37 -4.24 7.78 21.45
C SER A 37 -4.71 6.68 20.53
N LEU A 38 -3.94 5.58 20.42
CA LEU A 38 -4.26 4.44 19.58
C LEU A 38 -5.48 3.66 20.09
N GLY A 39 -5.81 3.79 21.37
CA GLY A 39 -7.00 3.19 21.96
C GLY A 39 -8.31 3.91 21.58
N ASP A 40 -8.23 5.18 21.16
CA ASP A 40 -9.38 5.99 20.79
C ASP A 40 -9.57 6.00 19.28
N SER A 41 -10.33 5.04 18.77
CA SER A 41 -10.69 4.94 17.33
C SER A 41 -11.66 6.07 16.96
N ILE A 42 -11.39 6.77 15.83
CA ILE A 42 -12.29 7.77 15.27
C ILE A 42 -13.27 7.12 14.30
N LYS A 43 -12.75 6.44 13.29
CA LYS A 43 -13.48 5.79 12.19
C LYS A 43 -12.56 4.79 11.47
N PRO A 44 -13.09 3.89 10.63
CA PRO A 44 -12.26 3.14 9.69
C PRO A 44 -11.44 4.08 8.80
N VAL A 45 -10.28 3.63 8.36
CA VAL A 45 -9.46 4.37 7.38
C VAL A 45 -10.21 4.41 6.05
N THR A 46 -10.45 5.61 5.52
CA THR A 46 -11.20 5.84 4.27
C THR A 46 -10.47 6.78 3.30
N HIS A 47 -9.27 7.24 3.65
CA HIS A 47 -8.40 8.08 2.81
C HIS A 47 -9.10 9.33 2.24
N VAL A 48 -9.87 10.05 3.07
CA VAL A 48 -10.76 11.16 2.64
C VAL A 48 -10.03 12.30 1.94
N ALA A 49 -8.74 12.48 2.18
CA ALA A 49 -7.94 13.58 1.63
C ALA A 49 -7.07 13.19 0.42
N THR A 50 -7.24 12.00 -0.14
CA THR A 50 -6.48 11.54 -1.32
C THR A 50 -7.09 11.97 -2.66
N GLY A 51 -8.12 12.80 -2.64
CA GLY A 51 -8.74 13.37 -3.82
C GLY A 51 -7.87 14.42 -4.50
N SER A 52 -8.13 14.65 -5.78
CA SER A 52 -7.40 15.60 -6.61
C SER A 52 -8.32 16.30 -7.58
N LEU A 53 -8.18 17.63 -7.68
CA LEU A 53 -8.84 18.44 -8.70
C LEU A 53 -8.10 18.27 -10.02
N TYR A 54 -8.79 17.83 -11.07
CA TYR A 54 -8.22 17.59 -12.42
C TYR A 54 -6.95 16.73 -12.41
N GLY A 55 -6.82 15.84 -11.43
CA GLY A 55 -5.60 15.06 -11.19
C GLY A 55 -5.32 13.99 -12.23
N LEU A 56 -6.35 13.55 -12.98
CA LEU A 56 -6.22 12.62 -14.10
C LEU A 56 -6.71 13.24 -15.40
N THR A 57 -6.07 12.82 -16.50
CA THR A 57 -6.56 13.02 -17.86
C THR A 57 -6.75 11.66 -18.55
N GLU A 58 -7.12 11.68 -19.82
CA GLU A 58 -7.27 10.47 -20.64
C GLU A 58 -5.98 9.64 -20.72
N THR A 59 -4.82 10.29 -20.59
CA THR A 59 -3.51 9.66 -20.76
C THR A 59 -2.53 9.87 -19.61
N LEU A 60 -2.77 10.85 -18.72
CA LEU A 60 -1.87 11.19 -17.63
C LEU A 60 -2.53 11.00 -16.25
N PRO A 61 -1.81 10.52 -15.25
CA PRO A 61 -0.50 9.87 -15.34
C PRO A 61 -0.57 8.62 -16.23
N SER A 62 0.51 8.29 -16.94
CA SER A 62 0.50 7.18 -17.92
C SER A 62 0.36 5.81 -17.26
N ASN A 63 0.95 5.62 -16.09
CA ASN A 63 0.88 4.38 -15.32
C ASN A 63 0.01 4.58 -14.07
N ILE A 64 -1.28 4.24 -14.19
CA ILE A 64 -2.26 4.44 -13.13
C ILE A 64 -2.02 3.48 -11.95
N GLU A 65 -1.64 2.24 -12.23
CA GLU A 65 -1.38 1.21 -11.21
C GLU A 65 -0.16 1.58 -10.35
N LYS A 66 0.89 2.12 -10.97
CA LYS A 66 2.12 2.48 -10.28
C LYS A 66 2.05 3.82 -9.57
N ASP A 67 1.41 4.83 -10.19
CA ASP A 67 1.54 6.21 -9.74
C ASP A 67 0.27 6.76 -9.06
N VAL A 68 -0.87 6.09 -9.20
CA VAL A 68 -2.16 6.53 -8.64
C VAL A 68 -2.75 5.54 -7.64
N ALA A 69 -2.86 4.26 -8.00
CA ALA A 69 -3.46 3.23 -7.16
C ALA A 69 -2.81 3.11 -5.76
N PRO A 70 -1.46 3.23 -5.61
CA PRO A 70 -0.82 3.16 -4.29
C PRO A 70 -1.21 4.28 -3.32
N LEU A 71 -1.78 5.38 -3.82
CA LEU A 71 -2.28 6.47 -3.00
C LEU A 71 -3.69 6.19 -2.46
N LYS A 72 -4.35 5.13 -2.91
CA LYS A 72 -5.73 4.75 -2.59
C LYS A 72 -6.69 5.95 -2.67
N PRO A 73 -6.79 6.58 -3.85
CA PRO A 73 -7.59 7.79 -3.99
C PRO A 73 -9.07 7.50 -3.72
N ASN A 74 -9.70 8.40 -2.94
CA ASN A 74 -11.12 8.31 -2.63
C ASN A 74 -11.97 8.84 -3.79
N VAL A 75 -11.73 10.09 -4.21
CA VAL A 75 -12.55 10.75 -5.21
C VAL A 75 -11.75 11.79 -5.99
N PHE A 76 -12.03 11.90 -7.28
CA PHE A 76 -11.49 12.95 -8.15
C PHE A 76 -12.59 13.96 -8.49
N LEU A 77 -12.24 15.23 -8.55
CA LEU A 77 -13.10 16.26 -9.11
C LEU A 77 -12.66 16.53 -10.55
N SER A 78 -13.58 16.29 -11.49
CA SER A 78 -13.30 16.39 -12.91
C SER A 78 -14.30 17.33 -13.60
N PRO A 79 -13.90 18.05 -14.67
CA PRO A 79 -14.82 18.86 -15.45
C PRO A 79 -15.91 17.97 -16.05
N ALA A 80 -17.14 18.44 -16.06
CA ALA A 80 -18.24 17.67 -16.65
C ALA A 80 -17.95 17.29 -18.11
N ARG A 81 -17.33 18.20 -18.84
CA ARG A 81 -16.87 18.01 -20.22
C ARG A 81 -15.55 18.73 -20.44
N SER A 82 -14.75 18.23 -21.35
CA SER A 82 -13.51 18.86 -21.80
C SER A 82 -13.50 19.05 -23.31
N GLY A 83 -12.54 19.83 -23.80
CA GLY A 83 -12.37 20.11 -25.22
C GLY A 83 -12.60 21.57 -25.60
N SER A 84 -12.68 21.83 -26.92
CA SER A 84 -12.88 23.19 -27.44
C SER A 84 -14.22 23.78 -26.96
N GLY A 85 -14.18 25.03 -26.49
CA GLY A 85 -15.34 25.73 -25.99
C GLY A 85 -15.76 25.33 -24.55
N ARG A 86 -14.97 24.57 -23.85
CA ARG A 86 -15.12 24.20 -22.43
C ARG A 86 -14.07 24.88 -21.57
N GLN A 87 -14.26 24.86 -20.26
CA GLN A 87 -13.29 25.44 -19.32
C GLN A 87 -11.96 24.69 -19.39
N GLN A 88 -11.98 23.34 -19.43
CA GLN A 88 -10.80 22.49 -19.54
C GLN A 88 -10.69 21.85 -20.94
N GLY A 89 -9.48 21.81 -21.49
CA GLY A 89 -9.21 21.18 -22.79
C GLY A 89 -9.22 19.65 -22.78
N ILE A 90 -8.92 19.04 -21.63
CA ILE A 90 -8.77 17.59 -21.42
C ILE A 90 -9.27 17.20 -20.03
N GLY A 91 -9.42 15.93 -19.75
CA GLY A 91 -9.74 15.41 -18.42
C GLY A 91 -11.22 15.37 -18.08
N GLY A 92 -12.12 15.40 -19.09
CA GLY A 92 -13.56 15.33 -18.89
C GLY A 92 -13.99 14.08 -18.12
N ALA A 93 -14.94 14.24 -17.18
CA ALA A 93 -15.36 13.20 -16.24
C ALA A 93 -15.68 11.85 -16.91
N PHE A 94 -16.41 11.86 -18.03
CA PHE A 94 -16.76 10.64 -18.75
C PHE A 94 -15.59 9.98 -19.48
N LEU A 95 -14.57 10.77 -19.86
CA LEU A 95 -13.37 10.27 -20.54
C LEU A 95 -12.38 9.63 -19.55
N VAL A 96 -12.33 10.14 -18.32
CA VAL A 96 -11.44 9.60 -17.29
C VAL A 96 -12.09 8.53 -16.41
N ALA A 97 -13.43 8.40 -16.44
CA ALA A 97 -14.19 7.49 -15.59
C ALA A 97 -13.67 6.03 -15.61
N PRO A 98 -13.36 5.40 -16.77
CA PRO A 98 -12.85 4.03 -16.79
C PRO A 98 -11.53 3.87 -16.04
N ARG A 99 -10.63 4.85 -16.16
CA ARG A 99 -9.34 4.85 -15.47
C ARG A 99 -9.48 5.03 -13.96
N VAL A 100 -10.42 5.88 -13.53
CA VAL A 100 -10.72 6.10 -12.11
C VAL A 100 -11.41 4.88 -11.51
N GLU A 101 -12.29 4.22 -12.27
CA GLU A 101 -13.00 3.00 -11.83
C GLU A 101 -12.04 1.82 -11.63
N SER A 102 -11.01 1.68 -12.49
CA SER A 102 -10.03 0.58 -12.40
C SER A 102 -9.23 0.57 -11.09
N ILE A 103 -9.12 1.72 -10.42
CA ILE A 103 -8.44 1.85 -9.11
C ILE A 103 -9.43 2.02 -7.94
N GLY A 104 -10.72 1.72 -8.15
CA GLY A 104 -11.75 1.76 -7.11
C GLY A 104 -12.17 3.16 -6.65
N ALA A 105 -11.74 4.23 -7.32
CA ALA A 105 -12.06 5.61 -6.97
C ALA A 105 -13.33 6.11 -7.65
N LYS A 106 -13.86 7.25 -7.16
CA LYS A 106 -15.06 7.91 -7.65
C LYS A 106 -14.77 9.24 -8.32
N ILE A 107 -15.74 9.77 -9.05
CA ILE A 107 -15.68 11.09 -9.70
C ILE A 107 -16.83 11.96 -9.21
N GLN A 108 -16.51 13.17 -8.75
CA GLN A 108 -17.45 14.28 -8.66
C GLN A 108 -17.39 15.08 -9.97
N ILE A 109 -18.53 15.38 -10.53
CA ILE A 109 -18.68 16.07 -11.82
C ILE A 109 -18.89 17.56 -11.57
N ARG A 110 -17.92 18.42 -11.94
CA ARG A 110 -18.08 19.88 -11.86
C ARG A 110 -18.89 20.37 -13.07
N LEU A 111 -20.15 20.70 -12.84
CA LEU A 111 -21.08 21.11 -13.91
C LEU A 111 -20.68 22.44 -14.55
N ALA A 112 -20.18 23.40 -13.77
CA ALA A 112 -19.80 24.72 -14.28
C ALA A 112 -18.79 24.66 -15.45
N ASP A 113 -17.95 23.62 -15.47
CA ASP A 113 -16.90 23.45 -16.47
C ASP A 113 -17.42 23.10 -17.89
N VAL A 114 -18.74 22.88 -18.05
CA VAL A 114 -19.34 22.83 -19.41
C VAL A 114 -19.24 24.17 -20.13
N LEU A 115 -19.09 25.26 -19.37
CA LEU A 115 -18.97 26.59 -19.92
C LEU A 115 -17.50 26.94 -20.20
N PRO A 116 -17.23 27.83 -21.17
CA PRO A 116 -15.88 28.26 -21.46
C PRO A 116 -15.37 29.31 -20.46
N GLY A 117 -14.07 29.25 -20.18
CA GLY A 117 -13.31 30.24 -19.42
C GLY A 117 -13.53 30.18 -17.91
N TRP A 118 -12.71 30.97 -17.21
CA TRP A 118 -12.87 31.29 -15.80
C TRP A 118 -12.58 32.80 -15.63
N PRO A 119 -13.53 33.63 -15.10
CA PRO A 119 -14.93 33.27 -14.75
C PRO A 119 -15.72 32.74 -15.94
N TYR A 120 -16.69 31.85 -15.65
CA TYR A 120 -17.48 31.15 -16.67
C TYR A 120 -18.29 32.10 -17.56
N LYS A 121 -18.28 31.87 -18.88
CA LYS A 121 -19.08 32.65 -19.83
C LYS A 121 -20.52 32.13 -19.86
N PHE A 122 -21.29 32.50 -18.83
CA PHE A 122 -22.71 32.16 -18.72
C PHE A 122 -23.49 32.92 -19.77
N GLN A 123 -24.37 32.25 -20.52
CA GLN A 123 -25.20 32.89 -21.55
C GLN A 123 -26.58 33.23 -20.99
N ASN A 124 -27.35 32.21 -20.59
CA ASN A 124 -28.68 32.33 -19.98
C ASN A 124 -29.05 31.00 -19.32
N MET A 125 -30.19 30.99 -18.57
CA MET A 125 -30.64 29.80 -17.84
C MET A 125 -31.08 28.64 -18.75
N ASP A 126 -31.61 28.90 -19.91
CA ASP A 126 -32.06 27.83 -20.84
C ASP A 126 -30.83 27.10 -21.41
N HIS A 127 -29.82 27.85 -21.86
CA HIS A 127 -28.53 27.25 -22.27
C HIS A 127 -27.89 26.42 -21.13
N TRP A 128 -27.82 26.99 -19.92
CA TRP A 128 -27.29 26.29 -18.75
C TRP A 128 -28.05 25.00 -18.46
N LYS A 129 -29.39 25.05 -18.38
CA LYS A 129 -30.21 23.87 -18.12
C LYS A 129 -30.06 22.80 -19.21
N ASN A 130 -29.88 23.19 -20.45
CA ASN A 130 -29.67 22.21 -21.54
C ASN A 130 -28.33 21.53 -21.44
N GLU A 131 -27.24 22.26 -21.08
CA GLU A 131 -25.95 21.65 -20.80
C GLU A 131 -26.02 20.68 -19.60
N VAL A 132 -26.66 21.09 -18.50
CA VAL A 132 -26.83 20.22 -17.31
C VAL A 132 -27.64 18.97 -17.65
N LYS A 133 -28.77 19.11 -18.39
CA LYS A 133 -29.54 17.95 -18.84
C LYS A 133 -28.71 16.97 -19.65
N SER A 134 -27.90 17.48 -20.58
CA SER A 134 -27.04 16.65 -21.41
C SER A 134 -26.02 15.90 -20.58
N VAL A 135 -25.40 16.53 -19.57
CA VAL A 135 -24.45 15.86 -18.65
C VAL A 135 -25.15 14.77 -17.83
N ILE A 136 -26.34 15.04 -17.31
CA ILE A 136 -27.12 14.03 -16.56
C ILE A 136 -27.47 12.85 -17.45
N GLN A 137 -27.92 13.10 -18.68
CA GLN A 137 -28.24 12.04 -19.65
C GLN A 137 -27.01 11.16 -19.94
N ASP A 138 -25.85 11.76 -20.14
CA ASP A 138 -24.61 11.00 -20.36
C ASP A 138 -24.23 10.16 -19.14
N LYS A 139 -24.35 10.71 -17.92
CA LYS A 139 -24.09 9.95 -16.70
C LYS A 139 -25.04 8.76 -16.57
N LEU A 140 -26.33 8.95 -16.82
CA LEU A 140 -27.32 7.89 -16.73
C LEU A 140 -27.12 6.81 -17.80
N ALA A 141 -26.63 7.19 -18.98
CA ALA A 141 -26.32 6.28 -20.09
C ALA A 141 -24.94 5.61 -19.96
N SER A 142 -24.08 6.09 -19.07
CA SER A 142 -22.73 5.56 -18.91
C SER A 142 -22.70 4.13 -18.39
N ASN A 143 -21.76 3.33 -18.90
CA ASN A 143 -21.45 2.01 -18.36
C ASN A 143 -20.69 2.09 -17.03
N ASN A 144 -19.89 3.14 -16.82
CA ASN A 144 -19.18 3.39 -15.57
C ASN A 144 -20.16 3.78 -14.46
N LYS A 145 -19.93 3.25 -13.24
CA LYS A 145 -20.82 3.44 -12.08
C LYS A 145 -20.14 4.21 -10.94
N ASN A 146 -18.95 4.71 -11.16
CA ASN A 146 -18.12 5.39 -10.16
C ASN A 146 -18.35 6.91 -10.06
N PHE A 147 -19.47 7.43 -10.56
CA PHE A 147 -19.83 8.84 -10.38
C PHE A 147 -20.42 9.06 -8.98
N ASP A 148 -19.74 9.87 -8.16
CA ASP A 148 -20.15 10.16 -6.78
C ASP A 148 -21.29 11.22 -6.71
N GLY A 149 -21.19 12.28 -7.51
CA GLY A 149 -22.21 13.34 -7.51
C GLY A 149 -21.89 14.51 -8.45
N TYR A 150 -22.75 15.52 -8.38
CA TYR A 150 -22.61 16.75 -9.15
C TYR A 150 -22.27 17.93 -8.25
N GLU A 151 -21.17 18.62 -8.53
CA GLU A 151 -20.88 19.96 -8.04
C GLU A 151 -21.54 20.97 -8.99
N ILE A 152 -22.54 21.71 -8.48
CA ILE A 152 -23.37 22.56 -9.36
C ILE A 152 -22.56 23.72 -9.96
N TRP A 153 -21.79 24.43 -9.15
CA TRP A 153 -21.03 25.60 -9.61
C TRP A 153 -19.69 25.66 -8.90
N ASN A 154 -18.77 26.40 -9.44
CA ASN A 154 -17.46 26.64 -8.86
C ASN A 154 -17.26 28.11 -8.51
N GLU A 155 -16.94 28.39 -7.22
CA GLU A 155 -16.59 29.72 -6.69
C GLU A 155 -17.66 30.80 -7.00
N PRO A 156 -18.93 30.57 -6.65
CA PRO A 156 -19.99 31.50 -7.03
C PRO A 156 -19.81 32.92 -6.47
N ASN A 157 -19.12 33.08 -5.35
CA ASN A 157 -18.78 34.38 -4.79
C ASN A 157 -17.86 35.22 -5.69
N ASP A 158 -17.02 34.56 -6.48
CA ASP A 158 -16.06 35.21 -7.39
C ASP A 158 -16.46 35.11 -8.86
N THR A 159 -17.13 34.07 -9.26
CA THR A 159 -17.43 33.75 -10.67
C THR A 159 -18.88 34.04 -11.08
N TRP A 160 -19.83 34.09 -10.14
CA TRP A 160 -21.22 34.41 -10.44
C TRP A 160 -21.48 35.91 -10.40
N LYS A 161 -21.36 36.58 -11.54
CA LYS A 161 -21.60 38.04 -11.72
C LYS A 161 -22.68 38.30 -12.77
N VAL A 162 -23.75 37.50 -12.73
CA VAL A 162 -24.84 37.56 -13.70
C VAL A 162 -25.90 38.55 -13.21
N SER A 163 -26.12 39.61 -13.98
CA SER A 163 -27.13 40.62 -13.64
C SER A 163 -28.56 40.04 -13.70
N GLY A 164 -29.34 40.33 -12.66
CA GLY A 164 -30.77 39.92 -12.61
C GLY A 164 -31.03 38.48 -12.21
N ILE A 165 -29.99 37.66 -11.99
CA ILE A 165 -30.12 36.28 -11.53
C ILE A 165 -29.29 36.08 -10.28
N ASP A 166 -29.93 35.97 -9.12
CA ASP A 166 -29.27 35.66 -7.87
C ASP A 166 -28.81 34.20 -7.86
N PHE A 167 -27.64 33.92 -7.26
CA PHE A 167 -27.08 32.59 -7.25
C PHE A 167 -28.01 31.57 -6.54
N ASN A 168 -28.44 31.87 -5.31
CA ASN A 168 -29.19 30.92 -4.49
C ASN A 168 -30.59 30.65 -5.06
N THR A 169 -31.31 31.73 -5.40
CA THR A 169 -32.71 31.64 -5.84
C THR A 169 -32.86 31.31 -7.32
N GLY A 170 -31.88 31.73 -8.11
CA GLY A 170 -31.87 31.55 -9.56
C GLY A 170 -31.11 30.31 -10.00
N LEU A 171 -29.78 30.35 -9.98
CA LEU A 171 -28.99 29.25 -10.50
C LEU A 171 -29.09 27.98 -9.64
N TRP A 172 -28.76 28.10 -8.33
CA TRP A 172 -28.69 26.94 -7.44
C TRP A 172 -30.03 26.18 -7.39
N LYS A 173 -31.09 26.86 -6.97
CA LYS A 173 -32.40 26.22 -6.79
C LYS A 173 -32.92 25.57 -8.06
N GLN A 174 -32.85 26.26 -9.21
CA GLN A 174 -33.33 25.71 -10.47
C GLN A 174 -32.51 24.53 -10.97
N THR A 175 -31.18 24.54 -10.72
CA THR A 175 -30.30 23.42 -11.10
C THR A 175 -30.50 22.24 -10.15
N TYR A 176 -30.63 22.51 -8.85
CA TYR A 176 -30.96 21.50 -7.86
C TYR A 176 -32.22 20.73 -8.20
N ASP A 177 -33.33 21.46 -8.51
CA ASP A 177 -34.60 20.85 -8.87
C ASP A 177 -34.49 20.02 -10.16
N LEU A 178 -33.78 20.53 -11.15
CA LEU A 178 -33.54 19.81 -12.39
C LEU A 178 -32.77 18.48 -12.16
N ILE A 179 -31.74 18.51 -11.33
CA ILE A 179 -31.00 17.29 -10.99
C ILE A 179 -31.93 16.31 -10.26
N ARG A 180 -32.65 16.77 -9.25
CA ARG A 180 -33.61 15.91 -8.50
C ARG A 180 -34.70 15.31 -9.38
N GLN A 181 -35.13 16.04 -10.39
CA GLN A 181 -36.13 15.54 -11.36
C GLN A 181 -35.53 14.44 -12.26
N MET A 182 -34.30 14.58 -12.73
CA MET A 182 -33.72 13.69 -13.72
C MET A 182 -32.89 12.55 -13.11
N ASP A 183 -32.22 12.81 -11.99
CA ASP A 183 -31.34 11.86 -11.27
C ASP A 183 -31.55 12.02 -9.76
N PRO A 184 -32.68 11.52 -9.22
CA PRO A 184 -33.15 11.82 -7.86
C PRO A 184 -32.20 11.28 -6.77
N THR A 185 -31.42 10.28 -7.06
CA THR A 185 -30.49 9.63 -6.09
C THR A 185 -29.06 10.19 -6.12
N ALA A 186 -28.73 11.04 -7.09
CA ALA A 186 -27.40 11.62 -7.19
C ALA A 186 -27.09 12.55 -6.01
N LYS A 187 -25.86 12.51 -5.51
CA LYS A 187 -25.38 13.52 -4.58
C LYS A 187 -25.27 14.88 -5.27
N ILE A 188 -25.75 15.91 -4.61
CA ILE A 188 -25.61 17.30 -5.02
C ILE A 188 -24.63 17.97 -4.06
N ILE A 189 -23.58 18.57 -4.59
CA ILE A 189 -22.43 19.11 -3.86
C ILE A 189 -22.39 20.62 -4.09
N GLY A 190 -22.18 21.39 -3.04
CA GLY A 190 -22.08 22.84 -3.10
C GLY A 190 -22.27 23.53 -1.74
N PRO A 191 -22.21 24.86 -1.72
CA PRO A 191 -22.16 25.79 -2.84
C PRO A 191 -20.78 26.00 -3.50
N SER A 192 -19.71 25.40 -2.95
CA SER A 192 -18.34 25.47 -3.47
C SER A 192 -17.80 26.91 -3.56
N TYR A 193 -18.00 27.68 -2.48
CA TYR A 193 -17.39 29.02 -2.37
C TYR A 193 -15.87 28.93 -2.39
N SER A 194 -15.20 29.93 -3.01
CA SER A 194 -13.75 30.01 -3.12
C SER A 194 -13.01 30.08 -1.76
N TRP A 195 -13.72 30.34 -0.70
CA TRP A 195 -13.30 30.26 0.70
C TRP A 195 -14.52 30.28 1.61
N PHE A 196 -14.39 29.82 2.85
CA PHE A 196 -15.50 29.84 3.80
C PHE A 196 -15.85 31.28 4.19
N ASN A 197 -16.92 31.80 3.65
CA ASN A 197 -17.49 33.09 4.04
C ASN A 197 -18.76 32.86 4.88
N SER A 198 -18.70 33.20 6.17
CA SER A 198 -19.79 32.90 7.09
C SER A 198 -21.09 33.60 6.73
N SER A 199 -21.06 34.82 6.20
CA SER A 199 -22.26 35.57 5.81
C SER A 199 -22.93 34.97 4.56
N LEU A 200 -22.14 34.62 3.55
CA LEU A 200 -22.67 33.97 2.34
C LEU A 200 -23.18 32.56 2.64
N MET A 201 -22.46 31.80 3.46
CA MET A 201 -22.88 30.47 3.88
C MET A 201 -24.17 30.52 4.72
N ASP A 202 -24.29 31.47 5.65
CA ASP A 202 -25.52 31.66 6.47
C ASP A 202 -26.72 31.99 5.57
N ALA A 203 -26.56 32.89 4.59
CA ALA A 203 -27.61 33.23 3.62
C ALA A 203 -28.01 32.01 2.76
N PHE A 204 -27.03 31.23 2.29
CA PHE A 204 -27.26 30.02 1.52
C PHE A 204 -28.02 28.96 2.31
N VAL A 205 -27.54 28.63 3.52
CA VAL A 205 -28.17 27.62 4.39
C VAL A 205 -29.59 28.08 4.79
N SER A 206 -29.76 29.39 5.15
CA SER A 206 -31.07 29.95 5.46
C SER A 206 -32.06 29.84 4.31
N TYR A 207 -31.63 30.11 3.08
CA TYR A 207 -32.48 29.98 1.90
C TYR A 207 -32.79 28.51 1.61
N CYS A 208 -31.78 27.65 1.53
CA CYS A 208 -31.92 26.25 1.12
C CYS A 208 -32.74 25.44 2.14
N SER A 209 -32.60 25.70 3.44
CA SER A 209 -33.41 25.03 4.47
C SER A 209 -34.92 25.29 4.31
N LYS A 210 -35.30 26.51 3.90
CA LYS A 210 -36.68 26.90 3.70
C LYS A 210 -37.26 26.43 2.36
N ASN A 211 -36.42 26.21 1.37
CA ASN A 211 -36.83 25.91 -0.01
C ASN A 211 -36.51 24.49 -0.46
N ASN A 212 -36.21 23.58 0.47
CA ASN A 212 -35.90 22.16 0.21
C ASN A 212 -34.83 21.98 -0.88
N CYS A 213 -33.73 22.75 -0.79
CA CYS A 213 -32.61 22.63 -1.73
C CYS A 213 -31.22 22.60 -1.05
N MET A 214 -31.20 22.07 0.18
CA MET A 214 -29.91 21.80 0.84
C MET A 214 -29.11 20.76 0.06
N PRO A 215 -27.81 21.01 -0.19
CA PRO A 215 -26.96 20.00 -0.79
C PRO A 215 -26.89 18.74 0.06
N ASP A 216 -26.60 17.61 -0.57
CA ASP A 216 -26.31 16.37 0.16
C ASP A 216 -24.95 16.44 0.83
N VAL A 217 -23.99 17.11 0.17
CA VAL A 217 -22.64 17.37 0.67
C VAL A 217 -22.35 18.86 0.56
N VAL A 218 -22.03 19.49 1.69
CA VAL A 218 -21.69 20.92 1.71
C VAL A 218 -20.21 21.10 1.41
N SER A 219 -19.89 22.04 0.50
CA SER A 219 -18.52 22.25 0.06
C SER A 219 -18.09 23.72 0.04
N TRP A 220 -16.79 23.93 0.27
CA TRP A 220 -16.08 25.19 0.05
C TRP A 220 -14.60 24.91 -0.21
N HIS A 221 -13.84 25.88 -0.71
CA HIS A 221 -12.41 25.79 -0.84
C HIS A 221 -11.71 26.24 0.46
N GLN A 222 -10.58 25.65 0.74
CA GLN A 222 -9.84 25.91 1.99
C GLN A 222 -8.39 26.30 1.71
N TRP A 223 -8.08 27.55 1.92
CA TRP A 223 -6.75 28.12 1.76
C TRP A 223 -6.11 28.38 3.12
N GLY A 224 -5.10 27.56 3.46
CA GLY A 224 -4.52 27.48 4.80
C GLY A 224 -5.31 26.60 5.76
N SER A 225 -4.60 25.80 6.54
CA SER A 225 -5.22 24.86 7.49
C SER A 225 -5.69 25.51 8.80
N ASP A 226 -5.18 26.70 9.12
CA ASP A 226 -5.44 27.45 10.35
C ASP A 226 -6.90 27.94 10.49
N GLY A 227 -7.55 28.27 9.40
CA GLY A 227 -8.95 28.71 9.37
C GLY A 227 -10.01 27.60 9.37
N PHE A 228 -9.62 26.35 9.10
CA PHE A 228 -10.56 25.26 8.83
C PHE A 228 -11.46 24.91 10.02
N VAL A 229 -10.90 24.79 11.22
CA VAL A 229 -11.68 24.42 12.42
C VAL A 229 -12.77 25.45 12.72
N GLY A 230 -12.43 26.75 12.62
CA GLY A 230 -13.40 27.83 12.78
C GLY A 230 -14.50 27.83 11.71
N ALA A 231 -14.16 27.47 10.47
CA ALA A 231 -15.14 27.32 9.40
C ALA A 231 -16.14 26.19 9.69
N VAL A 232 -15.64 25.02 10.11
CA VAL A 232 -16.49 23.88 10.46
C VAL A 232 -17.39 24.22 11.66
N GLU A 233 -16.85 24.79 12.72
CA GLU A 233 -17.63 25.21 13.90
C GLU A 233 -18.75 26.18 13.50
N SER A 234 -18.42 27.18 12.67
CA SER A 234 -19.38 28.16 12.16
C SER A 234 -20.50 27.50 11.36
N TYR A 235 -20.14 26.63 10.43
CA TYR A 235 -21.11 25.89 9.62
C TYR A 235 -22.01 24.98 10.46
N ARG A 236 -21.46 24.21 11.41
CA ARG A 236 -22.25 23.36 12.30
C ARG A 236 -23.22 24.16 13.19
N ASN A 237 -22.88 25.39 13.56
CA ASN A 237 -23.79 26.30 14.24
C ASN A 237 -24.92 26.80 13.34
N MET A 238 -24.67 26.98 12.03
CA MET A 238 -25.73 27.31 11.06
C MET A 238 -26.70 26.15 10.88
N GLU A 239 -26.24 24.91 10.77
CA GLU A 239 -27.10 23.73 10.73
C GLU A 239 -28.05 23.69 11.93
N LYS A 240 -27.52 23.89 13.14
CA LYS A 240 -28.33 23.97 14.38
C LYS A 240 -29.33 25.12 14.33
N LYS A 241 -28.91 26.31 13.90
CA LYS A 241 -29.72 27.53 13.82
C LYS A 241 -30.92 27.35 12.90
N TYR A 242 -30.76 26.63 11.79
CA TYR A 242 -31.80 26.44 10.79
C TYR A 242 -32.49 25.07 10.83
N GLY A 243 -32.18 24.24 11.80
CA GLY A 243 -32.74 22.89 11.95
C GLY A 243 -32.34 21.93 10.84
N VAL A 244 -31.17 22.11 10.25
CA VAL A 244 -30.65 21.25 9.20
C VAL A 244 -29.95 20.05 9.85
N THR A 245 -30.29 18.84 9.41
CA THR A 245 -29.54 17.63 9.79
C THR A 245 -28.09 17.77 9.32
N PRO A 246 -27.09 17.43 10.16
CA PRO A 246 -25.68 17.56 9.82
C PRO A 246 -25.36 16.94 8.47
N ARG A 247 -24.77 17.73 7.56
CA ARG A 247 -24.39 17.30 6.22
C ARG A 247 -22.93 16.87 6.19
N PRO A 248 -22.58 15.86 5.40
CA PRO A 248 -21.18 15.60 5.04
C PRO A 248 -20.52 16.84 4.46
N LEU A 249 -19.19 16.95 4.64
CA LEU A 249 -18.41 18.06 4.12
C LEU A 249 -17.49 17.58 3.00
N SER A 250 -17.35 18.39 1.97
CA SER A 250 -16.33 18.22 0.93
C SER A 250 -15.48 19.48 0.83
N ILE A 251 -14.18 19.31 0.87
CA ILE A 251 -13.22 20.39 0.61
C ILE A 251 -12.66 20.15 -0.79
N ASN A 252 -13.41 20.61 -1.76
CA ASN A 252 -13.20 20.28 -3.16
C ASN A 252 -12.03 21.05 -3.83
N GLU A 253 -11.39 21.95 -3.07
CA GLU A 253 -10.05 22.50 -3.36
C GLU A 253 -9.38 22.91 -2.05
N TYR A 254 -8.14 22.46 -1.82
CA TYR A 254 -7.34 22.92 -0.69
C TYR A 254 -5.85 23.08 -1.05
N SER A 255 -5.21 24.06 -0.46
CA SER A 255 -3.78 24.33 -0.59
C SER A 255 -3.31 25.39 0.41
N SER A 256 -2.03 25.74 0.38
CA SER A 256 -1.49 26.95 1.03
C SER A 256 -2.15 28.21 0.49
N LYS A 257 -2.09 29.29 1.27
CA LYS A 257 -2.75 30.58 0.94
C LYS A 257 -2.27 31.17 -0.40
N GLU A 258 -1.01 30.98 -0.74
CA GLU A 258 -0.39 31.52 -1.95
C GLU A 258 -0.40 30.55 -3.13
N HIS A 259 -1.02 29.38 -3.04
CA HIS A 259 -1.01 28.33 -4.06
C HIS A 259 0.39 27.93 -4.57
N SER A 260 1.41 28.13 -3.73
CA SER A 260 2.81 27.82 -4.08
C SER A 260 3.28 26.48 -3.57
N GLU A 261 2.52 25.88 -2.66
CA GLU A 261 2.92 24.70 -1.88
C GLU A 261 1.92 23.54 -1.98
N GLU A 262 1.20 23.42 -3.12
CA GLU A 262 0.39 22.24 -3.41
C GLU A 262 1.27 20.99 -3.38
N GLY A 263 0.84 19.98 -2.65
CA GLY A 263 1.60 18.74 -2.48
C GLY A 263 2.84 18.86 -1.58
N CYS A 264 3.07 20.01 -0.93
CA CYS A 264 4.12 20.13 0.07
C CYS A 264 3.77 19.28 1.31
N PRO A 265 4.59 18.29 1.69
CA PRO A 265 4.26 17.36 2.77
C PRO A 265 3.94 18.05 4.10
N GLY A 266 4.82 18.93 4.57
CA GLY A 266 4.64 19.61 5.84
C GLY A 266 3.41 20.52 5.90
N VAL A 267 2.99 21.07 4.74
CA VAL A 267 1.77 21.87 4.61
C VAL A 267 0.52 20.99 4.50
N SER A 268 0.61 19.85 3.82
CA SER A 268 -0.52 18.94 3.63
C SER A 268 -0.94 18.20 4.91
N VAL A 269 0.01 17.87 5.78
CA VAL A 269 -0.28 17.13 7.03
C VAL A 269 -1.34 17.80 7.91
N PRO A 270 -1.27 19.11 8.25
CA PRO A 270 -2.30 19.76 9.07
C PRO A 270 -3.70 19.77 8.41
N PHE A 271 -3.78 19.78 7.07
CA PHE A 271 -5.05 19.63 6.36
C PHE A 271 -5.63 18.23 6.54
N ILE A 272 -4.85 17.20 6.17
CA ILE A 272 -5.27 15.80 6.29
C ILE A 272 -5.70 15.49 7.73
N ALA A 273 -4.89 15.90 8.72
CA ALA A 273 -5.18 15.70 10.14
C ALA A 273 -6.53 16.28 10.56
N LYS A 274 -6.84 17.51 10.13
CA LYS A 274 -8.10 18.16 10.43
C LYS A 274 -9.27 17.55 9.65
N PHE A 275 -9.09 17.19 8.39
CA PHE A 275 -10.13 16.54 7.59
C PHE A 275 -10.56 15.21 8.21
N GLU A 276 -9.59 14.40 8.65
CA GLU A 276 -9.87 13.14 9.33
C GLU A 276 -10.57 13.36 10.68
N ARG A 277 -10.10 14.33 11.47
CA ARG A 277 -10.60 14.63 12.83
C ARG A 277 -12.01 15.21 12.81
N TYR A 278 -12.32 16.05 11.83
CA TYR A 278 -13.62 16.73 11.71
C TYR A 278 -14.61 16.07 10.77
N GLY A 279 -14.31 14.85 10.30
CA GLY A 279 -15.24 14.03 9.55
C GLY A 279 -15.59 14.58 8.16
N VAL A 280 -14.60 15.11 7.45
CA VAL A 280 -14.73 15.41 6.02
C VAL A 280 -14.97 14.12 5.25
N GLU A 281 -15.90 14.11 4.31
CA GLU A 281 -16.18 12.95 3.46
C GLU A 281 -15.18 12.84 2.31
N SER A 282 -14.77 13.98 1.75
CA SER A 282 -13.83 14.04 0.64
C SER A 282 -13.09 15.36 0.60
N ALA A 283 -11.82 15.34 0.24
CA ALA A 283 -11.04 16.53 0.00
C ALA A 283 -10.12 16.35 -1.21
N MET A 284 -10.03 17.38 -2.04
CA MET A 284 -9.25 17.39 -3.27
C MET A 284 -8.13 18.41 -3.15
N ILE A 285 -6.89 17.95 -3.33
CA ILE A 285 -5.77 18.87 -3.49
C ILE A 285 -6.00 19.75 -4.72
N SER A 286 -5.78 21.04 -4.58
CA SER A 286 -6.02 22.01 -5.63
C SER A 286 -5.06 21.85 -6.81
N TRP A 287 -5.41 22.46 -7.94
CA TRP A 287 -4.62 22.39 -9.16
C TRP A 287 -4.19 23.80 -9.59
N TRP A 288 -2.97 24.17 -9.28
CA TRP A 288 -2.35 25.43 -9.72
C TRP A 288 -0.96 25.20 -10.32
N PHE A 289 -0.69 23.94 -10.69
CA PHE A 289 0.55 23.58 -11.34
C PHE A 289 0.33 23.53 -12.86
N VAL A 290 0.99 24.43 -13.56
CA VAL A 290 1.00 24.44 -15.02
C VAL A 290 2.25 23.68 -15.51
N PRO A 291 2.21 23.05 -16.71
CA PRO A 291 1.31 23.43 -17.79
C PRO A 291 0.00 22.66 -17.90
N LEU A 292 -0.19 21.49 -17.27
CA LEU A 292 -1.32 20.62 -17.63
C LEU A 292 -1.95 19.92 -16.42
N PRO A 293 -3.28 19.65 -16.45
CA PRO A 293 -3.90 18.67 -15.56
C PRO A 293 -3.27 17.27 -15.72
N GLY A 294 -3.60 16.32 -14.82
CA GLY A 294 -3.04 14.97 -14.86
C GLY A 294 -1.74 14.79 -14.09
N ARG A 295 -1.54 15.61 -13.04
CA ARG A 295 -0.38 15.57 -12.14
C ARG A 295 -0.76 15.30 -10.69
N LEU A 296 -1.97 14.79 -10.43
CA LEU A 296 -2.50 14.51 -9.10
C LEU A 296 -2.40 15.74 -8.17
N GLY A 297 -2.74 16.94 -8.68
CA GLY A 297 -2.66 18.17 -7.89
C GLY A 297 -1.23 18.49 -7.42
N SER A 298 -0.23 18.33 -8.26
CA SER A 298 1.21 18.55 -7.99
C SER A 298 1.90 17.48 -7.12
N LEU A 299 1.32 16.29 -6.99
CA LEU A 299 2.03 15.15 -6.40
C LEU A 299 3.05 14.55 -7.38
N LEU A 300 2.82 14.73 -8.68
CA LEU A 300 3.77 14.39 -9.75
C LEU A 300 4.35 15.66 -10.38
N THR A 301 5.60 15.57 -10.80
CA THR A 301 6.31 16.64 -11.54
C THR A 301 5.79 16.79 -12.97
N SER A 302 6.23 17.82 -13.68
CA SER A 302 5.95 18.01 -15.12
C SER A 302 6.39 16.83 -15.98
N ASN A 303 7.39 16.07 -15.53
CA ASN A 303 7.88 14.84 -16.17
C ASN A 303 7.15 13.56 -15.71
N ASN A 304 6.09 13.68 -14.92
CA ASN A 304 5.39 12.57 -14.26
C ASN A 304 6.25 11.74 -13.29
N GLU A 305 7.27 12.33 -12.71
CA GLU A 305 8.06 11.74 -11.64
C GLU A 305 7.42 12.04 -10.28
N ARG A 306 7.63 11.17 -9.31
CA ARG A 306 7.08 11.32 -7.97
C ARG A 306 7.74 12.47 -7.23
N GLY A 307 6.95 13.44 -6.77
CA GLY A 307 7.40 14.51 -5.87
C GLY A 307 7.35 14.11 -4.40
N GLY A 308 7.81 14.99 -3.50
CA GLY A 308 7.75 14.72 -2.05
C GLY A 308 6.33 14.50 -1.53
N GLY A 309 5.36 15.21 -2.10
CA GLY A 309 3.95 15.01 -1.78
C GLY A 309 3.45 13.61 -2.10
N TRP A 310 3.88 13.03 -3.20
CA TRP A 310 3.48 11.67 -3.56
C TRP A 310 3.82 10.65 -2.45
N TRP A 311 5.00 10.77 -1.86
CA TRP A 311 5.43 9.89 -0.76
C TRP A 311 4.64 10.12 0.54
N LEU A 312 4.27 11.36 0.85
CA LEU A 312 3.37 11.63 1.97
C LEU A 312 2.01 10.95 1.77
N TYR A 313 1.42 11.11 0.57
CA TYR A 313 0.12 10.51 0.27
C TYR A 313 0.21 8.99 0.12
N LYS A 314 1.39 8.44 -0.24
CA LYS A 314 1.65 6.99 -0.17
C LYS A 314 1.62 6.49 1.28
N TRP A 315 2.28 7.18 2.22
CA TRP A 315 2.17 6.83 3.63
C TRP A 315 0.73 6.87 4.15
N TYR A 316 -0.05 7.85 3.70
CA TYR A 316 -1.47 7.91 4.03
C TYR A 316 -2.25 6.77 3.36
N GLY A 317 -1.97 6.45 2.10
CA GLY A 317 -2.55 5.32 1.36
C GLY A 317 -2.24 3.95 1.98
N ASP A 318 -1.07 3.80 2.63
CA ASP A 318 -0.66 2.57 3.30
C ASP A 318 -1.36 2.36 4.65
N MET A 319 -2.02 3.38 5.19
CA MET A 319 -2.79 3.22 6.41
C MET A 319 -3.98 2.30 6.19
N SER A 320 -4.21 1.41 7.15
CA SER A 320 -5.35 0.50 7.20
C SER A 320 -5.87 0.36 8.64
N GLY A 321 -6.93 -0.40 8.85
CA GLY A 321 -7.57 -0.51 10.16
C GLY A 321 -8.40 0.72 10.51
N TYR A 322 -8.07 1.42 11.60
CA TYR A 322 -8.84 2.55 12.12
C TYR A 322 -7.98 3.78 12.34
N MET A 323 -8.49 4.95 11.95
CA MET A 323 -7.90 6.23 12.32
C MET A 323 -7.94 6.39 13.84
N ALA A 324 -6.80 6.75 14.44
CA ALA A 324 -6.65 7.00 15.85
C ALA A 324 -6.71 8.50 16.18
N LYS A 325 -7.12 8.83 17.41
CA LYS A 325 -7.19 10.22 17.85
C LYS A 325 -5.80 10.82 18.01
N VAL A 326 -5.57 11.93 17.33
CA VAL A 326 -4.39 12.78 17.47
C VAL A 326 -4.81 14.13 18.04
N THR A 327 -4.09 14.61 19.05
CA THR A 327 -4.31 15.89 19.70
C THR A 327 -3.08 16.76 19.52
N PRO A 328 -3.11 17.75 18.62
CA PRO A 328 -2.02 18.70 18.43
C PRO A 328 -1.97 19.73 19.59
N PRO A 329 -0.88 20.47 19.74
CA PRO A 329 -0.76 21.55 20.72
C PRO A 329 -1.81 22.64 20.53
N ASN A 330 -2.14 22.97 19.28
CA ASN A 330 -3.15 23.95 18.92
C ASN A 330 -3.84 23.56 17.61
N ASP A 331 -5.05 23.06 17.72
CA ASP A 331 -5.85 22.59 16.57
C ASP A 331 -6.31 23.73 15.63
N LYS A 332 -6.26 24.98 16.08
CA LYS A 332 -6.66 26.17 15.29
C LYS A 332 -5.48 26.89 14.63
N SER A 333 -4.30 26.24 14.59
CA SER A 333 -3.10 26.78 13.93
C SER A 333 -2.66 25.92 12.76
N ASP A 334 -1.71 26.43 11.99
CA ASP A 334 -0.95 25.70 10.96
C ASP A 334 0.33 25.04 11.52
N GLY A 335 0.54 25.13 12.84
CA GLY A 335 1.65 24.49 13.54
C GLY A 335 1.64 22.98 13.44
N VAL A 336 2.51 22.31 14.22
CA VAL A 336 2.59 20.85 14.20
C VAL A 336 1.24 20.22 14.47
N ASP A 337 0.85 19.32 13.57
CA ASP A 337 -0.34 18.48 13.64
C ASP A 337 0.01 17.09 13.11
N GLY A 338 -0.93 16.14 13.19
CA GLY A 338 -0.73 14.80 12.68
C GLY A 338 -2.02 14.00 12.58
N PHE A 339 -1.92 12.91 11.88
CA PHE A 339 -2.95 11.88 11.78
C PHE A 339 -2.33 10.51 11.98
N ALA A 340 -3.09 9.58 12.49
CA ALA A 340 -2.58 8.25 12.83
C ALA A 340 -3.60 7.17 12.52
N ALA A 341 -3.10 5.98 12.18
CA ALA A 341 -3.91 4.78 12.06
C ALA A 341 -3.29 3.62 12.83
N LEU A 342 -4.15 2.75 13.34
CA LEU A 342 -3.79 1.48 13.98
C LEU A 342 -4.43 0.34 13.21
N ASP A 343 -3.61 -0.56 12.71
CA ASP A 343 -4.05 -1.86 12.21
C ASP A 343 -3.57 -2.96 13.16
N LYS A 344 -4.48 -3.42 14.00
CA LYS A 344 -4.18 -4.50 14.97
C LYS A 344 -3.93 -5.84 14.30
N LYS A 345 -4.54 -6.06 13.14
CA LYS A 345 -4.42 -7.31 12.39
C LYS A 345 -3.05 -7.42 11.72
N LYS A 346 -2.62 -6.34 11.07
CA LYS A 346 -1.29 -6.24 10.45
C LYS A 346 -0.16 -5.92 11.45
N GLY A 347 -0.48 -5.61 12.71
CA GLY A 347 0.50 -5.39 13.77
C GLY A 347 1.27 -4.07 13.67
N PHE A 348 0.67 -2.99 13.15
CA PHE A 348 1.34 -1.70 13.05
C PHE A 348 0.48 -0.51 13.49
N ALA A 349 1.16 0.57 13.86
CA ALA A 349 0.58 1.91 13.92
C ALA A 349 1.43 2.88 13.11
N SER A 350 0.79 3.67 12.24
CA SER A 350 1.44 4.69 11.41
C SER A 350 0.96 6.07 11.87
N ILE A 351 1.90 6.93 12.26
CA ILE A 351 1.66 8.29 12.70
C ILE A 351 2.41 9.23 11.76
N VAL A 352 1.68 10.08 11.03
CA VAL A 352 2.25 11.07 10.14
C VAL A 352 2.11 12.44 10.76
N LEU A 353 3.19 13.23 10.80
CA LEU A 353 3.22 14.56 11.40
C LEU A 353 3.95 15.57 10.52
N GLY A 354 3.61 16.83 10.69
CA GLY A 354 4.18 17.97 9.96
C GLY A 354 3.51 19.27 10.38
N GLY A 355 3.76 20.35 9.67
CA GLY A 355 3.21 21.67 9.97
C GLY A 355 4.28 22.75 10.19
N ASN A 356 3.85 23.98 10.38
CA ASN A 356 4.71 25.15 10.51
C ASN A 356 5.35 25.26 11.91
N THR A 357 6.09 24.22 12.30
CA THR A 357 6.83 24.15 13.59
C THR A 357 8.20 23.56 13.29
N LEU A 358 9.26 24.19 13.80
CA LEU A 358 10.64 23.69 13.74
C LEU A 358 11.10 23.19 15.10
N GLY A 359 12.06 22.26 15.10
CA GLY A 359 12.70 21.74 16.30
C GLY A 359 12.06 20.47 16.83
N ASP A 360 12.27 20.20 18.12
CA ASP A 360 11.93 18.93 18.73
C ASP A 360 10.43 18.81 19.05
N VAL A 361 9.86 17.71 18.60
CA VAL A 361 8.48 17.29 18.88
C VAL A 361 8.52 15.95 19.58
N ASN A 362 7.88 15.85 20.74
CA ASN A 362 7.64 14.58 21.42
C ASN A 362 6.32 13.99 20.91
N VAL A 363 6.39 12.90 20.18
CA VAL A 363 5.22 12.11 19.79
C VAL A 363 4.90 11.16 20.94
N ASN A 364 3.90 11.52 21.74
CA ASN A 364 3.46 10.74 22.89
C ASN A 364 2.37 9.76 22.44
N ILE A 365 2.73 8.49 22.31
CA ILE A 365 1.84 7.43 21.83
C ILE A 365 1.33 6.65 23.03
N SER A 366 0.01 6.50 23.13
CA SER A 366 -0.69 5.74 24.16
C SER A 366 -1.68 4.75 23.56
N GLY A 367 -2.06 3.72 24.31
CA GLY A 367 -2.99 2.71 23.85
C GLY A 367 -2.39 1.73 22.83
N ILE A 368 -1.07 1.53 22.89
CA ILE A 368 -0.40 0.46 22.12
C ILE A 368 -1.01 -0.87 22.55
N PRO A 369 -1.52 -1.68 21.61
CA PRO A 369 -2.15 -2.96 21.95
C PRO A 369 -1.20 -3.91 22.69
N ALA A 370 -1.71 -4.62 23.71
CA ALA A 370 -0.93 -5.63 24.42
C ALA A 370 -0.39 -6.74 23.49
N ALA A 371 -1.08 -6.98 22.38
CA ALA A 371 -0.64 -7.92 21.35
C ALA A 371 0.67 -7.50 20.64
N PHE A 372 1.06 -6.21 20.71
CA PHE A 372 2.35 -5.76 20.18
C PHE A 372 3.52 -6.13 21.10
N GLY A 373 3.25 -6.65 22.30
CA GLY A 373 4.24 -7.03 23.28
C GLY A 373 4.66 -5.86 24.19
N ASN A 374 5.70 -6.13 25.00
CA ASN A 374 6.30 -5.14 25.90
C ASN A 374 7.46 -4.35 25.24
N LYS A 375 7.73 -4.62 23.97
CA LYS A 375 8.65 -3.89 23.10
C LYS A 375 8.06 -3.73 21.71
N VAL A 376 8.35 -2.62 21.06
CA VAL A 376 7.95 -2.33 19.68
C VAL A 376 9.17 -1.81 18.91
N ASN A 377 9.23 -2.10 17.60
CA ASN A 377 10.15 -1.39 16.73
C ASN A 377 9.51 -0.07 16.28
N VAL A 378 10.31 0.98 16.22
CA VAL A 378 9.87 2.31 15.78
C VAL A 378 10.83 2.84 14.74
N ASP A 379 10.31 3.02 13.54
CA ASP A 379 11.00 3.70 12.46
C ASP A 379 10.55 5.17 12.41
N VAL A 380 11.51 6.07 12.36
CA VAL A 380 11.27 7.50 12.10
C VAL A 380 11.78 7.78 10.71
N GLU A 381 10.89 8.26 9.85
CA GLU A 381 11.18 8.59 8.47
C GLU A 381 10.80 10.04 8.18
N TYR A 382 11.39 10.61 7.15
CA TYR A 382 10.95 11.88 6.61
C TYR A 382 10.99 11.88 5.08
N VAL A 383 10.20 12.78 4.50
CA VAL A 383 10.21 13.07 3.07
C VAL A 383 10.52 14.54 2.84
N VAL A 384 11.46 14.80 1.94
CA VAL A 384 11.89 16.15 1.57
C VAL A 384 10.93 16.78 0.54
N TRP A 385 10.91 18.11 0.48
CA TRP A 385 10.23 18.84 -0.56
C TRP A 385 10.95 20.18 -0.82
N GLU A 386 11.19 20.49 -2.06
CA GLU A 386 11.79 21.75 -2.49
C GLU A 386 10.78 22.65 -3.20
N ASN A 387 10.05 22.09 -4.15
CA ASN A 387 9.01 22.78 -4.93
C ASN A 387 8.12 21.74 -5.64
N LYS A 388 7.09 22.22 -6.33
CA LYS A 388 6.08 21.40 -7.04
C LYS A 388 6.62 20.56 -8.20
N ASP A 389 7.80 20.89 -8.72
CA ASP A 389 8.37 20.24 -9.91
C ASP A 389 9.70 19.51 -9.63
N LYS A 390 9.97 19.25 -8.35
CA LYS A 390 11.17 18.52 -7.94
C LYS A 390 10.83 17.07 -7.62
N ALA A 391 11.44 16.17 -8.38
CA ALA A 391 11.34 14.72 -8.10
C ALA A 391 12.04 14.36 -6.80
N VAL A 392 11.43 13.45 -6.05
CA VAL A 392 11.95 12.83 -4.82
C VAL A 392 11.90 11.33 -5.00
N PRO A 393 13.04 10.64 -5.07
CA PRO A 393 13.10 9.23 -5.44
C PRO A 393 12.56 8.30 -4.34
N SER A 394 12.74 8.68 -3.07
CA SER A 394 12.33 7.87 -1.92
C SER A 394 12.16 8.72 -0.66
N THR A 395 11.58 8.15 0.38
CA THR A 395 11.65 8.64 1.76
C THR A 395 13.04 8.38 2.34
N THR A 396 13.34 8.99 3.47
CA THR A 396 14.60 8.80 4.20
C THR A 396 14.30 8.24 5.58
N LEU A 397 14.86 7.07 5.89
CA LEU A 397 14.84 6.51 7.24
C LEU A 397 15.84 7.31 8.11
N GLU A 398 15.35 7.98 9.14
CA GLU A 398 16.17 8.73 10.09
C GLU A 398 16.67 7.85 11.24
N SER A 399 15.81 6.99 11.75
CA SER A 399 16.17 6.02 12.79
C SER A 399 15.24 4.82 12.80
N SER A 400 15.80 3.67 13.20
CA SER A 400 15.05 2.45 13.52
C SER A 400 15.51 1.98 14.89
N LYS A 401 14.61 1.88 15.87
CA LYS A 401 14.95 1.56 17.26
C LYS A 401 13.84 0.78 17.96
N GLU A 402 14.24 -0.09 18.88
CA GLU A 402 13.30 -0.71 19.81
C GLU A 402 12.96 0.24 20.96
N TYR A 403 11.70 0.25 21.37
CA TYR A 403 11.18 0.99 22.52
C TYR A 403 10.50 0.02 23.49
N ASP A 404 10.83 0.13 24.77
CA ASP A 404 10.10 -0.55 25.83
C ASP A 404 8.71 0.10 26.01
N VAL A 405 7.66 -0.71 25.95
CA VAL A 405 6.28 -0.27 26.14
C VAL A 405 5.94 -0.35 27.63
N SER A 406 5.66 0.78 28.25
CA SER A 406 5.22 0.85 29.64
C SER A 406 3.77 1.34 29.70
N ASP A 407 2.88 0.54 30.28
CA ASP A 407 1.43 0.82 30.36
C ASP A 407 0.80 1.17 29.01
N GLY A 408 1.24 0.49 27.93
CA GLY A 408 0.78 0.76 26.56
C GLY A 408 1.24 2.12 26.01
N LYS A 409 2.37 2.67 26.49
CA LYS A 409 2.86 4.00 26.12
C LYS A 409 4.32 4.00 25.74
N ILE A 410 4.66 4.88 24.78
CA ILE A 410 6.02 5.27 24.42
C ILE A 410 6.04 6.77 24.09
N THR A 411 7.20 7.39 24.16
CA THR A 411 7.45 8.74 23.64
C THR A 411 8.57 8.69 22.62
N VAL A 412 8.30 9.13 21.41
CA VAL A 412 9.25 9.14 20.29
C VAL A 412 9.64 10.58 19.98
N PRO A 413 10.90 10.98 20.18
CA PRO A 413 11.35 12.30 19.78
C PRO A 413 11.55 12.36 18.27
N VAL A 414 10.99 13.40 17.65
CA VAL A 414 11.15 13.71 16.22
C VAL A 414 11.65 15.14 16.09
N ASN A 415 12.76 15.36 15.40
CA ASN A 415 13.26 16.70 15.12
C ASN A 415 12.78 17.19 13.75
N ILE A 416 11.89 18.18 13.74
CA ILE A 416 11.41 18.79 12.49
C ILE A 416 12.47 19.77 11.98
N LYS A 417 13.24 19.34 11.00
CA LYS A 417 14.37 20.08 10.40
C LYS A 417 13.91 21.15 9.41
N ASN A 418 12.74 20.95 8.81
CA ASN A 418 12.16 21.84 7.80
C ASN A 418 10.65 21.74 7.83
N THR A 419 9.95 22.89 7.87
CA THR A 419 8.48 22.95 7.92
C THR A 419 7.79 22.45 6.64
N LYS A 420 8.54 22.29 5.55
CA LYS A 420 8.05 21.71 4.29
C LYS A 420 8.12 20.18 4.24
N TYR A 421 8.86 19.55 5.16
CA TYR A 421 9.00 18.10 5.19
C TYR A 421 7.83 17.46 5.93
N GLY A 422 7.48 16.27 5.51
CA GLY A 422 6.59 15.38 6.26
C GLY A 422 7.40 14.33 7.00
N TYR A 423 6.92 13.91 8.15
CA TYR A 423 7.57 12.89 9.00
C TYR A 423 6.60 11.76 9.26
N ARG A 424 7.13 10.54 9.39
CA ARG A 424 6.37 9.38 9.82
C ARG A 424 7.04 8.72 11.01
N VAL A 425 6.26 8.38 12.02
CA VAL A 425 6.63 7.44 13.09
C VAL A 425 5.85 6.16 12.83
N TYR A 426 6.55 5.11 12.48
CA TYR A 426 5.97 3.81 12.16
C TYR A 426 6.31 2.82 13.25
N VAL A 427 5.28 2.38 13.98
CA VAL A 427 5.41 1.49 15.15
C VAL A 427 4.95 0.11 14.74
N THR A 428 5.81 -0.89 14.89
CA THR A 428 5.50 -2.29 14.58
C THR A 428 5.69 -3.19 15.79
N ALA A 429 4.85 -4.21 15.90
CA ALA A 429 5.02 -5.26 16.87
C ALA A 429 6.32 -6.01 16.63
N ILE A 430 7.10 -6.27 17.69
CA ILE A 430 8.23 -7.18 17.60
C ILE A 430 7.68 -8.59 17.84
N VAL A 431 7.36 -9.28 16.76
CA VAL A 431 6.99 -10.68 16.81
C VAL A 431 8.30 -11.49 16.72
N PRO A 432 8.67 -12.27 17.76
CA PRO A 432 9.79 -13.20 17.62
C PRO A 432 9.52 -14.16 16.47
N GLN A 433 10.57 -14.48 15.72
CA GLN A 433 10.44 -15.56 14.75
C GLN A 433 10.16 -16.87 15.48
N ALA A 434 9.14 -17.58 15.04
CA ALA A 434 8.76 -18.88 15.57
C ALA A 434 8.13 -19.72 14.45
N PRO A 435 8.19 -21.06 14.56
CA PRO A 435 7.58 -21.92 13.56
C PRO A 435 6.06 -21.71 13.49
N TYR A 436 5.51 -21.86 12.28
CA TYR A 436 4.07 -21.73 12.06
C TYR A 436 3.28 -22.67 12.99
N LYS A 437 2.30 -22.11 13.72
CA LYS A 437 1.52 -22.81 14.75
C LYS A 437 2.39 -23.45 15.85
N ASP A 438 3.54 -22.87 16.14
CA ASP A 438 4.50 -23.36 17.15
C ASP A 438 5.01 -24.80 16.90
N VAL A 439 5.02 -25.26 15.64
CA VAL A 439 5.47 -26.60 15.26
C VAL A 439 6.55 -26.51 14.20
N ALA A 440 7.79 -26.81 14.60
CA ALA A 440 8.91 -26.89 13.66
C ALA A 440 8.69 -28.02 12.64
N ALA A 441 8.95 -27.73 11.37
CA ALA A 441 8.87 -28.74 10.32
C ALA A 441 9.98 -29.78 10.49
N THR A 442 9.70 -31.06 10.24
CA THR A 442 10.68 -32.13 10.44
C THR A 442 11.38 -32.52 9.14
N ILE A 443 12.70 -32.73 9.22
CA ILE A 443 13.49 -33.31 8.14
C ILE A 443 14.10 -34.64 8.64
N PRO A 444 13.82 -35.79 7.93
CA PRO A 444 13.10 -35.92 6.67
C PRO A 444 11.59 -35.63 6.83
N GLY A 445 11.00 -35.12 5.75
CA GLY A 445 9.58 -34.77 5.70
C GLY A 445 9.25 -33.77 4.61
N LYS A 446 7.97 -33.50 4.49
CA LYS A 446 7.40 -32.50 3.58
C LYS A 446 7.21 -31.17 4.34
N ILE A 447 7.66 -30.09 3.75
CA ILE A 447 7.47 -28.70 4.22
C ILE A 447 6.56 -28.02 3.22
N GLU A 448 5.33 -27.73 3.63
CA GLU A 448 4.40 -26.91 2.84
C GLU A 448 4.88 -25.46 2.87
N VAL A 449 5.03 -24.82 1.70
CA VAL A 449 5.67 -23.51 1.65
C VAL A 449 4.82 -22.40 2.24
N GLU A 450 3.51 -22.53 2.26
CA GLU A 450 2.61 -21.60 2.93
C GLU A 450 2.73 -21.61 4.47
N ASN A 451 3.42 -22.61 5.04
CA ASN A 451 3.65 -22.75 6.48
C ASN A 451 4.98 -22.13 6.95
N TYR A 452 5.43 -21.05 6.29
CA TYR A 452 6.60 -20.30 6.75
C TYR A 452 6.39 -19.73 8.15
N ASP A 453 7.49 -19.45 8.84
CA ASP A 453 7.53 -18.96 10.21
C ASP A 453 6.66 -17.70 10.41
N VAL A 454 6.23 -17.46 11.63
CA VAL A 454 5.73 -16.17 12.07
C VAL A 454 6.90 -15.31 12.52
N GLY A 455 6.79 -13.98 12.41
CA GLY A 455 7.90 -13.07 12.78
C GLY A 455 7.84 -11.74 12.04
N GLY A 456 7.03 -11.70 10.97
CA GLY A 456 6.83 -10.51 10.15
C GLY A 456 7.88 -10.32 9.06
N SER A 457 7.64 -9.32 8.22
CA SER A 457 8.51 -8.96 7.10
C SER A 457 9.92 -8.57 7.57
N GLY A 458 10.94 -9.04 6.85
CA GLY A 458 12.34 -8.83 7.18
C GLY A 458 12.89 -9.75 8.28
N LYS A 459 12.05 -10.65 8.86
CA LYS A 459 12.47 -11.64 9.88
C LYS A 459 12.09 -13.07 9.52
N ALA A 460 10.83 -13.31 9.19
CA ALA A 460 10.34 -14.63 8.82
C ALA A 460 10.08 -14.76 7.32
N PHE A 461 9.92 -13.64 6.65
CA PHE A 461 9.75 -13.55 5.20
C PHE A 461 10.13 -12.15 4.69
N LEU A 462 10.33 -12.03 3.40
CA LEU A 462 10.38 -10.78 2.66
C LEU A 462 9.51 -10.92 1.42
N ASP A 463 8.46 -10.14 1.36
CA ASP A 463 7.63 -9.95 0.17
C ASP A 463 7.78 -8.50 -0.30
N LYS A 464 7.81 -8.26 -1.60
CA LYS A 464 7.98 -6.94 -2.19
C LYS A 464 6.66 -6.19 -2.35
N ASP A 465 5.56 -6.88 -2.16
CA ASP A 465 4.22 -6.34 -2.17
C ASP A 465 3.69 -6.20 -0.73
N ASP A 466 2.74 -5.29 -0.54
CA ASP A 466 2.17 -5.00 0.78
C ASP A 466 0.92 -5.86 1.10
N ASP A 467 0.34 -6.51 0.09
CA ASP A 467 -0.91 -7.28 0.19
C ASP A 467 -0.74 -8.67 -0.44
N ASN A 468 -1.29 -9.70 0.20
CA ASN A 468 -1.40 -11.05 -0.36
C ASN A 468 -2.34 -11.04 -1.58
N LYS A 469 -1.78 -11.01 -2.79
CA LYS A 469 -2.54 -10.96 -4.06
C LYS A 469 -3.36 -12.22 -4.32
N GLY A 470 -2.92 -13.35 -3.83
CA GLY A 470 -3.67 -14.60 -3.90
C GLY A 470 -4.85 -14.63 -2.94
N GLY A 471 -4.79 -13.89 -1.83
CA GLY A 471 -5.86 -13.69 -0.86
C GLY A 471 -6.23 -14.93 -0.05
N GLU A 472 -5.38 -15.96 -0.02
CA GLU A 472 -5.67 -17.25 0.62
C GLU A 472 -4.80 -17.45 1.88
N TYR A 473 -5.28 -18.31 2.78
CA TYR A 473 -4.60 -18.97 3.90
C TYR A 473 -4.04 -18.08 5.01
N ARG A 474 -3.24 -17.03 4.71
CA ARG A 474 -2.64 -16.12 5.70
C ARG A 474 -3.02 -14.67 5.39
N ASP A 475 -2.92 -13.84 6.42
CA ASP A 475 -3.33 -12.43 6.38
C ASP A 475 -2.13 -11.46 6.30
N ASP A 476 -0.91 -11.96 6.11
CA ASP A 476 0.30 -11.15 5.89
C ASP A 476 0.54 -10.89 4.39
N ALA A 477 1.67 -10.27 4.04
CA ALA A 477 1.92 -9.80 2.69
C ALA A 477 2.23 -10.90 1.68
N VAL A 478 2.67 -12.10 2.15
CA VAL A 478 3.08 -13.17 1.25
C VAL A 478 1.92 -13.65 0.37
N ASP A 479 2.16 -13.68 -0.92
CA ASP A 479 1.18 -14.07 -1.93
C ASP A 479 0.90 -15.58 -1.89
N ILE A 480 -0.27 -15.97 -1.39
CA ILE A 480 -0.70 -17.37 -1.29
C ILE A 480 -1.89 -17.62 -2.19
N VAL A 481 -1.76 -18.65 -3.04
CA VAL A 481 -2.77 -19.09 -4.00
C VAL A 481 -3.26 -20.50 -3.70
N LYS A 482 -4.40 -20.90 -4.25
CA LYS A 482 -4.85 -22.30 -4.20
C LYS A 482 -4.02 -23.20 -5.08
N ALA A 483 -3.65 -24.39 -4.58
CA ALA A 483 -2.95 -25.44 -5.31
C ALA A 483 -3.66 -26.78 -5.09
N GLY A 484 -4.56 -27.15 -5.99
CA GLY A 484 -5.41 -28.34 -5.82
C GLY A 484 -6.28 -28.26 -4.57
N SER A 485 -6.05 -29.14 -3.58
CA SER A 485 -6.71 -29.13 -2.27
C SER A 485 -5.93 -28.39 -1.18
N GLY A 486 -4.71 -27.91 -1.48
CA GLY A 486 -3.81 -27.17 -0.59
C GLY A 486 -3.59 -25.75 -1.07
N TYR A 487 -2.42 -25.21 -0.71
CA TYR A 487 -2.00 -23.86 -1.04
C TYR A 487 -0.57 -23.87 -1.58
N ALA A 488 -0.19 -22.78 -2.24
CA ALA A 488 1.16 -22.54 -2.72
C ALA A 488 1.46 -21.05 -2.59
N ILE A 489 2.72 -20.66 -2.50
CA ILE A 489 3.08 -19.26 -2.75
C ILE A 489 3.07 -19.00 -4.25
N GLY A 490 2.64 -17.79 -4.65
CA GLY A 490 2.56 -17.37 -6.05
C GLY A 490 2.95 -15.89 -6.21
N TYR A 491 2.77 -15.34 -7.41
CA TYR A 491 3.13 -13.95 -7.75
C TYR A 491 4.56 -13.53 -7.38
N THR A 492 5.44 -14.49 -7.11
CA THR A 492 6.77 -14.30 -6.54
C THR A 492 7.67 -13.42 -7.39
N GLN A 493 8.52 -12.62 -6.73
CA GLN A 493 9.51 -11.74 -7.36
C GLN A 493 10.93 -12.09 -6.90
N GLU A 494 11.91 -11.89 -7.78
CA GLU A 494 13.32 -12.15 -7.50
C GLU A 494 13.78 -11.46 -6.20
N GLY A 495 14.44 -12.21 -5.31
CA GLY A 495 14.96 -11.73 -4.02
C GLY A 495 13.93 -11.70 -2.89
N GLU A 496 12.70 -12.15 -3.09
CA GLU A 496 11.78 -12.50 -2.01
C GLU A 496 12.25 -13.78 -1.33
N TRP A 497 11.89 -13.94 -0.06
CA TRP A 497 12.29 -15.14 0.67
C TRP A 497 11.33 -15.47 1.82
N LEU A 498 11.34 -16.77 2.20
CA LEU A 498 10.57 -17.34 3.30
C LEU A 498 11.51 -18.14 4.21
N GLU A 499 11.27 -18.11 5.51
CA GLU A 499 12.02 -18.89 6.48
C GLU A 499 11.12 -19.89 7.23
N TYR A 500 11.72 -21.01 7.59
CA TYR A 500 11.06 -22.13 8.27
C TYR A 500 11.96 -22.64 9.39
N THR A 501 11.45 -22.68 10.61
CA THR A 501 12.12 -23.42 11.69
C THR A 501 11.97 -24.90 11.41
N VAL A 502 13.07 -25.60 11.23
CA VAL A 502 13.12 -27.02 10.89
C VAL A 502 13.85 -27.83 11.96
N LYS A 503 13.42 -29.05 12.18
CA LYS A 503 14.08 -30.02 13.06
C LYS A 503 14.65 -31.18 12.22
N VAL A 504 15.95 -31.19 12.03
CA VAL A 504 16.68 -32.23 11.31
C VAL A 504 16.96 -33.42 12.24
N ALA A 505 16.48 -34.60 11.87
CA ALA A 505 16.56 -35.78 12.72
C ALA A 505 17.97 -36.36 12.85
N GLN A 506 18.75 -36.36 11.77
CA GLN A 506 20.09 -36.94 11.73
C GLN A 506 21.05 -36.11 10.86
N THR A 507 22.33 -36.13 11.21
CA THR A 507 23.38 -35.52 10.37
C THR A 507 23.66 -36.45 9.19
N GLN A 508 23.20 -36.10 8.01
CA GLN A 508 23.38 -36.87 6.77
C GLN A 508 23.05 -36.07 5.51
N ASP A 509 23.23 -36.69 4.35
CA ASP A 509 22.70 -36.18 3.09
C ASP A 509 21.21 -36.52 2.98
N TYR A 510 20.38 -35.58 2.56
CA TYR A 510 18.97 -35.78 2.24
C TYR A 510 18.74 -35.53 0.76
N SER A 511 17.87 -36.30 0.12
CA SER A 511 17.41 -36.02 -1.23
C SER A 511 16.30 -34.96 -1.16
N LEU A 512 16.45 -33.87 -1.92
CA LEU A 512 15.51 -32.76 -1.97
C LEU A 512 14.70 -32.80 -3.28
N ASN A 513 13.37 -32.84 -3.13
CA ASN A 513 12.44 -32.67 -4.22
C ASN A 513 11.58 -31.43 -3.97
N ILE A 514 11.38 -30.60 -4.99
CA ILE A 514 10.63 -29.35 -4.93
C ILE A 514 9.44 -29.43 -5.88
N ARG A 515 8.23 -29.16 -5.36
CA ARG A 515 7.03 -29.09 -6.19
C ARG A 515 6.72 -27.65 -6.55
N TYR A 516 6.65 -27.39 -7.86
CA TYR A 516 6.54 -26.06 -8.42
C TYR A 516 5.65 -26.01 -9.65
N ALA A 517 5.17 -24.81 -10.01
CA ALA A 517 4.61 -24.50 -11.33
C ALA A 517 5.13 -23.13 -11.80
N THR A 518 5.46 -23.00 -13.07
CA THR A 518 5.87 -21.72 -13.67
C THR A 518 5.73 -21.73 -15.17
N SER A 519 5.33 -20.60 -15.77
CA SER A 519 5.44 -20.36 -17.21
C SER A 519 6.57 -19.37 -17.54
N SER A 520 7.35 -18.95 -16.54
CA SER A 520 8.48 -18.04 -16.70
C SER A 520 9.77 -18.78 -17.04
N GLU A 521 10.66 -18.09 -17.75
CA GLU A 521 12.03 -18.52 -17.93
C GLU A 521 12.90 -18.03 -16.75
N ASN A 522 13.89 -18.83 -16.36
CA ASN A 522 14.82 -18.51 -15.27
C ASN A 522 14.18 -18.34 -13.88
N ALA A 523 12.98 -18.85 -13.66
CA ALA A 523 12.36 -18.89 -12.36
C ALA A 523 12.92 -20.07 -11.53
N GLY A 524 13.19 -19.85 -10.25
CA GLY A 524 13.82 -20.85 -9.40
C GLY A 524 13.90 -20.45 -7.94
N VAL A 525 14.70 -21.20 -7.20
CA VAL A 525 14.95 -20.93 -5.77
C VAL A 525 16.42 -21.18 -5.41
N LYS A 526 16.85 -20.61 -4.30
CA LYS A 526 18.10 -20.93 -3.62
C LYS A 526 17.83 -21.17 -2.14
N LEU A 527 18.38 -22.24 -1.59
CA LEU A 527 18.11 -22.65 -0.23
C LEU A 527 19.34 -22.43 0.67
N TYR A 528 19.03 -22.04 1.90
CA TYR A 528 20.04 -21.81 2.94
C TYR A 528 19.62 -22.51 4.24
N ILE A 529 20.59 -22.92 5.05
CA ILE A 529 20.42 -23.34 6.44
C ILE A 529 21.30 -22.43 7.30
N ASP A 530 20.71 -21.75 8.28
CA ASP A 530 21.41 -20.82 9.19
C ASP A 530 22.28 -19.83 8.38
N ASP A 531 21.69 -19.20 7.36
CA ASP A 531 22.31 -18.26 6.42
C ASP A 531 23.42 -18.84 5.52
N LYS A 532 23.67 -20.16 5.54
CA LYS A 532 24.63 -20.80 4.67
C LYS A 532 23.92 -21.50 3.51
N ALA A 533 24.31 -21.17 2.29
CA ALA A 533 23.75 -21.82 1.10
C ALA A 533 23.98 -23.33 1.13
N ILE A 534 22.92 -24.08 0.93
CA ILE A 534 22.91 -25.55 0.83
C ILE A 534 22.62 -26.04 -0.58
N THR A 535 22.22 -25.13 -1.48
CA THR A 535 22.09 -25.39 -2.92
C THR A 535 22.78 -24.28 -3.70
N ASP A 536 23.16 -24.55 -4.94
CA ASP A 536 23.30 -23.52 -5.96
C ASP A 536 21.91 -22.99 -6.33
N GLU A 537 21.79 -22.06 -7.29
CA GLU A 537 20.51 -21.65 -7.84
C GLU A 537 19.85 -22.84 -8.54
N VAL A 538 18.68 -23.23 -8.05
CA VAL A 538 17.84 -24.28 -8.60
C VAL A 538 16.88 -23.65 -9.58
N ILE A 539 17.19 -23.69 -10.88
CA ILE A 539 16.34 -23.13 -11.94
C ILE A 539 15.38 -24.20 -12.44
N PHE A 540 14.12 -23.90 -12.44
CA PHE A 540 13.06 -24.82 -12.86
C PHE A 540 12.86 -24.80 -14.37
N PRO A 541 12.61 -25.97 -14.99
CA PRO A 541 12.11 -26.01 -16.36
C PRO A 541 10.79 -25.23 -16.48
N LYS A 542 10.67 -24.42 -17.53
CA LYS A 542 9.43 -23.73 -17.88
C LYS A 542 8.32 -24.74 -18.17
N GLY A 543 7.20 -24.60 -17.44
CA GLY A 543 5.96 -25.34 -17.66
C GLY A 543 4.99 -24.63 -18.61
N GLU A 544 3.77 -25.14 -18.69
CA GLU A 544 2.71 -24.57 -19.54
C GLU A 544 2.02 -23.38 -18.89
N ASP A 545 1.80 -23.43 -17.56
CA ASP A 545 1.11 -22.40 -16.78
C ASP A 545 1.52 -22.44 -15.30
N TRP A 546 0.82 -21.70 -14.46
CA TRP A 546 1.02 -21.62 -13.00
C TRP A 546 0.15 -22.57 -12.18
N GLU A 547 -0.65 -23.46 -12.81
CA GLU A 547 -1.54 -24.43 -12.15
C GLU A 547 -1.06 -25.86 -12.35
N ASN A 548 -0.24 -26.13 -13.38
CA ASN A 548 0.32 -27.45 -13.69
C ASN A 548 1.60 -27.71 -12.90
N TYR A 549 1.45 -28.19 -11.67
CA TYR A 549 2.57 -28.47 -10.78
C TYR A 549 3.38 -29.70 -11.19
N ALA A 550 4.70 -29.57 -11.18
CA ALA A 550 5.67 -30.62 -11.44
C ALA A 550 6.62 -30.82 -10.25
N ASP A 551 7.17 -32.02 -10.11
CA ASP A 551 8.18 -32.32 -9.10
C ASP A 551 9.57 -32.18 -9.72
N PHE A 552 10.48 -31.44 -9.07
CA PHE A 552 11.86 -31.22 -9.48
C PHE A 552 12.81 -31.86 -8.48
N ASP A 553 13.68 -32.74 -8.97
CA ASP A 553 14.76 -33.34 -8.17
C ASP A 553 15.93 -32.33 -8.06
N ALA A 554 16.03 -31.65 -6.93
CA ALA A 554 17.09 -30.69 -6.65
C ALA A 554 18.39 -31.33 -6.14
N GLY A 555 18.46 -32.67 -6.15
CA GLY A 555 19.65 -33.42 -5.76
C GLY A 555 19.75 -33.67 -4.26
N LYS A 556 20.99 -33.67 -3.74
CA LYS A 556 21.25 -33.95 -2.34
C LYS A 556 21.74 -32.71 -1.61
N VAL A 557 21.30 -32.55 -0.37
CA VAL A 557 21.75 -31.51 0.56
C VAL A 557 22.24 -32.15 1.85
N SER A 558 23.41 -31.71 2.33
CA SER A 558 23.98 -32.18 3.58
C SER A 558 23.50 -31.34 4.74
N LEU A 559 22.82 -31.94 5.72
CA LEU A 559 22.29 -31.25 6.89
C LEU A 559 22.82 -31.87 8.18
N THR A 560 22.98 -31.04 9.21
CA THR A 560 23.33 -31.49 10.57
C THR A 560 22.07 -31.71 11.38
N ALA A 561 22.11 -32.66 12.31
CA ALA A 561 21.00 -32.90 13.25
C ALA A 561 20.83 -31.70 14.19
N GLY A 562 19.59 -31.32 14.45
CA GLY A 562 19.26 -30.20 15.34
C GLY A 562 18.12 -29.36 14.82
N GLU A 563 17.86 -28.27 15.53
CA GLU A 563 16.94 -27.24 15.09
C GLU A 563 17.70 -26.18 14.30
N HIS A 564 17.17 -25.78 13.15
CA HIS A 564 17.79 -24.86 12.20
C HIS A 564 16.74 -23.96 11.58
N VAL A 565 17.18 -22.86 10.95
CA VAL A 565 16.35 -22.03 10.09
C VAL A 565 16.67 -22.34 8.64
N LEU A 566 15.66 -22.89 7.92
CA LEU A 566 15.72 -23.08 6.47
C LEU A 566 15.15 -21.83 5.80
N LYS A 567 15.94 -21.19 4.94
CA LYS A 567 15.49 -20.07 4.12
C LYS A 567 15.37 -20.51 2.65
N VAL A 568 14.27 -20.13 2.03
CA VAL A 568 13.99 -20.32 0.60
C VAL A 568 13.94 -18.95 -0.05
N GLU A 569 14.91 -18.62 -0.87
CA GLU A 569 15.01 -17.37 -1.61
C GLU A 569 14.55 -17.58 -3.06
N ILE A 570 13.75 -16.67 -3.59
CA ILE A 570 13.26 -16.70 -4.97
C ILE A 570 14.33 -16.18 -5.92
N VAL A 571 14.60 -16.96 -6.96
CA VAL A 571 15.49 -16.62 -8.08
C VAL A 571 14.64 -16.38 -9.32
N GLY A 572 14.80 -15.22 -9.96
CA GLY A 572 13.92 -14.79 -11.05
C GLY A 572 12.51 -14.42 -10.58
N ASN A 573 11.53 -14.43 -11.49
CA ASN A 573 10.17 -14.00 -11.18
C ASN A 573 9.16 -15.05 -11.58
N TYR A 574 8.04 -15.06 -10.82
CA TYR A 574 6.82 -15.81 -11.12
C TYR A 574 7.02 -17.34 -11.13
N VAL A 575 7.33 -17.88 -9.95
CA VAL A 575 7.22 -19.31 -9.64
C VAL A 575 6.15 -19.52 -8.58
N ASN A 576 5.27 -20.50 -8.77
CA ASN A 576 4.42 -21.01 -7.71
C ASN A 576 5.13 -22.19 -7.05
N LEU A 577 5.28 -22.15 -5.72
CA LEU A 577 5.89 -23.20 -4.92
C LEU A 577 4.84 -23.82 -3.99
N ASP A 578 4.69 -25.15 -4.07
CA ASP A 578 3.72 -25.92 -3.27
C ASP A 578 4.43 -26.50 -2.01
N PHE A 579 5.48 -27.32 -2.21
CA PHE A 579 6.22 -27.88 -1.08
C PHE A 579 7.67 -28.20 -1.39
N LEU A 580 8.45 -28.34 -0.32
CA LEU A 580 9.78 -28.97 -0.30
C LEU A 580 9.67 -30.34 0.37
N ASN A 581 10.24 -31.38 -0.22
CA ASN A 581 10.23 -32.71 0.34
C ASN A 581 11.65 -33.26 0.52
N PHE A 582 12.06 -33.38 1.77
CA PHE A 582 13.35 -33.96 2.15
C PHE A 582 13.14 -35.42 2.51
N THR A 583 13.87 -36.31 1.82
CA THR A 583 13.79 -37.76 2.09
C THR A 583 15.15 -38.30 2.47
N ASP A 584 15.16 -39.36 3.27
CA ASP A 584 16.39 -40.08 3.56
C ASP A 584 17.09 -40.48 2.26
N PRO A 585 18.42 -40.44 2.21
CA PRO A 585 19.12 -40.90 1.04
C PRO A 585 18.71 -42.35 0.76
N VAL A 586 18.28 -42.63 -0.46
CA VAL A 586 18.10 -44.00 -0.85
C VAL A 586 19.43 -44.69 -0.61
N SER A 587 19.51 -45.55 0.41
CA SER A 587 20.71 -46.30 0.73
C SER A 587 21.03 -47.18 -0.48
N THR A 588 21.89 -46.72 -1.36
CA THR A 588 22.65 -47.60 -2.25
C THR A 588 23.69 -48.29 -1.38
N THR A 589 23.25 -49.20 -0.51
CA THR A 589 24.14 -50.19 0.04
C THR A 589 24.70 -50.92 -1.15
N ALA A 590 25.92 -50.61 -1.53
CA ALA A 590 26.74 -51.55 -2.31
C ALA A 590 26.68 -52.87 -1.53
N ILE A 591 26.05 -53.89 -2.13
CA ILE A 591 26.04 -55.24 -1.56
C ILE A 591 27.50 -55.67 -1.56
N GLY A 592 28.17 -55.42 -0.42
CA GLY A 592 29.38 -56.09 -0.06
C GLY A 592 29.05 -57.60 -0.06
N ARG A 593 29.75 -58.43 -0.82
CA ARG A 593 29.60 -59.87 -0.78
C ARG A 593 29.57 -60.36 0.66
N PRO A 594 28.49 -60.97 1.15
CA PRO A 594 28.49 -61.63 2.45
C PRO A 594 29.27 -62.93 2.32
N SER A 595 30.40 -62.99 3.02
CA SER A 595 30.96 -64.30 3.45
C SER A 595 30.17 -64.71 4.68
N GLY A 596 29.17 -65.55 4.52
CA GLY A 596 28.42 -66.13 5.65
C GLY A 596 27.05 -66.66 5.23
N GLU A 597 26.73 -67.88 5.60
CA GLU A 597 25.57 -68.67 5.23
C GLU A 597 24.27 -67.91 5.29
N LEU A 598 23.48 -67.97 4.19
CA LEU A 598 22.17 -67.39 4.08
C LEU A 598 21.13 -68.21 4.90
N PRO A 599 20.22 -67.58 5.69
CA PRO A 599 19.04 -68.29 6.17
C PRO A 599 18.12 -68.62 5.01
N VAL A 600 17.70 -69.85 4.98
CA VAL A 600 16.72 -70.39 3.99
C VAL A 600 15.41 -69.62 4.12
N VAL A 601 15.18 -68.70 3.21
CA VAL A 601 13.85 -68.05 3.07
C VAL A 601 13.01 -68.85 2.08
N SER A 602 11.80 -69.17 2.49
CA SER A 602 10.82 -69.99 1.76
C SER A 602 10.70 -69.62 0.29
N GLN A 603 10.82 -70.64 -0.58
CA GLN A 603 10.69 -70.53 -2.03
C GLN A 603 9.25 -70.18 -2.44
N GLY A 604 8.95 -68.89 -2.61
CA GLY A 604 7.69 -68.41 -3.20
C GLY A 604 7.89 -67.99 -4.66
N ILE A 605 6.95 -68.37 -5.56
CA ILE A 605 6.92 -67.89 -6.95
C ILE A 605 6.61 -66.37 -6.94
N ARG A 606 7.50 -65.52 -7.52
CA ARG A 606 7.29 -64.09 -7.65
C ARG A 606 7.00 -63.74 -9.10
N SER A 607 5.93 -62.97 -9.36
CA SER A 607 5.54 -62.53 -10.69
C SER A 607 5.80 -61.05 -10.83
N TYR A 608 6.31 -60.63 -11.99
CA TYR A 608 6.65 -59.29 -12.35
C TYR A 608 5.99 -58.87 -13.67
N SER A 609 5.59 -57.59 -13.75
CA SER A 609 5.16 -56.96 -15.00
C SER A 609 6.17 -55.89 -15.39
N VAL A 610 6.56 -55.86 -16.65
CA VAL A 610 7.48 -54.90 -17.23
C VAL A 610 6.70 -53.88 -18.04
N PHE A 611 6.91 -52.61 -17.74
CA PHE A 611 6.25 -51.51 -18.42
C PHE A 611 7.27 -50.69 -19.20
N ASP A 612 6.90 -50.17 -20.36
CA ASP A 612 7.64 -49.11 -21.03
C ASP A 612 7.43 -47.76 -20.32
N MET A 613 8.15 -46.71 -20.74
CA MET A 613 8.04 -45.36 -20.15
C MET A 613 6.70 -44.67 -20.47
N GLN A 614 5.86 -45.26 -21.32
CA GLN A 614 4.47 -44.83 -21.59
C GLN A 614 3.45 -45.61 -20.76
N GLY A 615 3.90 -46.44 -19.78
CA GLY A 615 3.04 -47.23 -18.89
C GLY A 615 2.40 -48.45 -19.50
N ARG A 616 2.79 -48.90 -20.73
CA ARG A 616 2.25 -50.10 -21.39
C ARG A 616 3.02 -51.31 -20.89
N ILE A 617 2.31 -52.41 -20.60
CA ILE A 617 2.94 -53.69 -20.26
C ILE A 617 3.57 -54.27 -21.54
N VAL A 618 4.90 -54.41 -21.54
CA VAL A 618 5.67 -54.96 -22.67
C VAL A 618 6.15 -56.40 -22.42
N ALA A 619 6.20 -56.84 -21.19
CA ALA A 619 6.54 -58.21 -20.83
C ALA A 619 6.00 -58.57 -19.42
N LYS A 620 5.90 -59.87 -19.14
CA LYS A 620 5.68 -60.45 -17.80
C LYS A 620 6.56 -61.66 -17.64
N PHE A 621 7.10 -61.86 -16.45
CA PHE A 621 7.87 -63.04 -16.11
C PHE A 621 7.66 -63.46 -14.65
N THR A 622 8.01 -64.73 -14.37
CA THR A 622 7.98 -65.28 -13.01
C THR A 622 9.32 -65.92 -12.68
N THR A 623 9.77 -65.78 -11.41
CA THR A 623 10.98 -66.43 -10.92
C THR A 623 10.72 -67.14 -9.60
N ARG A 624 11.52 -68.19 -9.32
CA ARG A 624 11.44 -68.98 -8.08
C ARG A 624 12.60 -68.70 -7.10
N GLY A 625 13.43 -67.71 -7.36
CA GLY A 625 14.59 -67.43 -6.54
C GLY A 625 15.04 -65.96 -6.62
N VAL A 626 16.17 -65.65 -5.99
CA VAL A 626 16.84 -64.36 -6.09
C VAL A 626 17.63 -64.35 -7.39
N GLU A 627 16.96 -64.18 -8.52
CA GLU A 627 17.58 -64.03 -9.83
C GLU A 627 17.77 -62.55 -10.17
N ASP A 628 18.81 -62.27 -10.96
CA ASP A 628 19.09 -60.91 -11.41
C ASP A 628 17.91 -60.36 -12.26
N LEU A 629 17.13 -59.43 -11.67
CA LEU A 629 16.01 -58.74 -12.34
C LEU A 629 16.44 -58.03 -13.62
N HIS A 630 17.68 -57.55 -13.72
CA HIS A 630 18.24 -56.99 -14.93
C HIS A 630 18.36 -58.02 -16.06
N ALA A 631 18.89 -59.20 -15.73
CA ALA A 631 19.02 -60.28 -16.71
C ALA A 631 17.66 -60.78 -17.19
N LEU A 632 16.71 -60.98 -16.26
CA LEU A 632 15.35 -61.41 -16.57
C LEU A 632 14.59 -60.36 -17.40
N THR A 633 14.75 -59.08 -17.09
CA THR A 633 14.14 -58.01 -17.87
C THR A 633 14.73 -57.94 -19.27
N ARG A 634 16.06 -58.03 -19.39
CA ARG A 634 16.77 -58.07 -20.70
C ARG A 634 16.27 -59.21 -21.57
N ASN A 635 16.05 -60.39 -20.98
CA ASN A 635 15.55 -61.56 -21.70
C ASN A 635 14.06 -61.46 -22.08
N ALA A 636 13.31 -60.65 -21.34
CA ALA A 636 11.86 -60.48 -21.53
C ALA A 636 11.49 -59.38 -22.53
N VAL A 637 12.35 -58.40 -22.76
CA VAL A 637 12.06 -57.26 -23.65
C VAL A 637 12.85 -57.38 -24.97
N ARG A 638 12.28 -56.85 -26.06
CA ARG A 638 12.84 -56.98 -27.43
C ARG A 638 13.77 -55.84 -27.83
N HIS A 639 13.77 -54.75 -27.12
CA HIS A 639 14.51 -53.55 -27.50
C HIS A 639 15.32 -53.00 -26.30
N ALA A 640 16.46 -52.37 -26.60
CA ALA A 640 17.18 -51.59 -25.60
C ALA A 640 16.33 -50.41 -25.15
N GLY A 641 16.37 -50.07 -23.89
CA GLY A 641 15.56 -48.97 -23.31
C GLY A 641 15.47 -49.02 -21.79
N THR A 642 14.78 -48.05 -21.23
CA THR A 642 14.48 -48.01 -19.80
C THR A 642 13.06 -48.52 -19.55
N TYR A 643 12.93 -49.40 -18.56
CA TYR A 643 11.69 -50.08 -18.22
C TYR A 643 11.40 -49.99 -16.73
N LEU A 644 10.11 -49.98 -16.39
CA LEU A 644 9.65 -50.12 -15.00
C LEU A 644 9.20 -51.56 -14.78
N VAL A 645 9.80 -52.25 -13.84
CA VAL A 645 9.51 -53.63 -13.49
C VAL A 645 8.77 -53.65 -12.14
N ARG A 646 7.51 -54.07 -12.16
CA ARG A 646 6.65 -54.05 -10.96
C ARG A 646 6.32 -55.47 -10.51
N SER A 647 6.59 -55.75 -9.23
CA SER A 647 6.19 -57.01 -8.58
C SER A 647 4.69 -57.01 -8.31
N LYS A 648 4.09 -58.22 -8.16
CA LYS A 648 2.68 -58.39 -7.75
C LYS A 648 2.42 -57.82 -6.33
N ALA A 649 3.46 -57.70 -5.51
CA ALA A 649 3.43 -57.06 -4.18
C ALA A 649 3.53 -55.52 -4.21
N GLY A 650 3.61 -54.88 -5.40
CA GLY A 650 3.62 -53.45 -5.56
C GLY A 650 5.02 -52.80 -5.64
N GLN A 651 6.11 -53.52 -5.37
CA GLN A 651 7.47 -52.97 -5.49
C GLN A 651 7.80 -52.68 -6.96
N THR A 652 8.35 -51.52 -7.27
CA THR A 652 8.69 -51.08 -8.62
C THR A 652 10.20 -50.82 -8.74
N PHE A 653 10.81 -51.27 -9.81
CA PHE A 653 12.24 -51.13 -10.11
C PHE A 653 12.41 -50.51 -11.49
N ARG A 654 13.29 -49.55 -11.63
CA ARG A 654 13.65 -48.97 -12.93
C ARG A 654 14.89 -49.73 -13.48
N ILE A 655 14.77 -50.32 -14.66
CA ILE A 655 15.81 -51.15 -15.28
C ILE A 655 16.13 -50.63 -16.65
N SER A 656 17.40 -50.33 -16.92
CA SER A 656 17.89 -49.96 -18.25
C SER A 656 18.52 -51.19 -18.93
N VAL A 657 17.98 -51.56 -20.06
CA VAL A 657 18.46 -52.65 -20.93
C VAL A 657 19.27 -51.98 -22.04
N LYS A 658 20.57 -52.31 -22.14
CA LYS A 658 21.48 -51.83 -23.17
C LYS A 658 21.46 -52.79 -24.36
#